data_f8e4d9c28d8bf0d645b9dc6beb83984a
#
_entry.id   f8e4d9c28d8bf0d645b9dc6beb83984a
#
_cell.length_a   1.000
_cell.length_b   1.000
_cell.length_c   1.000
_cell.angle_alpha   90.00
_cell.angle_beta   90.00
_cell.angle_gamma   90.00
#
_symmetry.space_group_name_H-M   'P 1'
#
loop_
_entity.id
_entity.type
_entity.pdbx_description
1 polymer ?
#
loop_
_entity_poly.entity_id
_entity_poly.type
_entity_poly.pdbx_seq_one_letter_code
_entity_poly.pdbx_strand_id
1 'polypeptide(L)'
;MNRFQVKKVAVLGAGVMGAQIAAHLVNVKVPVVLFDLPAKEGPKNSIVTRAIENLKKLKPSPLGVAADADLIGQANYEEHMEQLRDCDLIIEAIAERMDWKLDLYTRIAPFLAPHAIVASNTSGLSITKLSEALPESIKPHFCGIHFFNPPRYMALVELIATPTTEPQVLDDLEAFVTSGLGKGVVRAKDTPNFIANRIGIAGMLATMQEVENFGLTYDVVDDLTGKRLGRASSGTFRTADVVGLDTMAHVVKTLQDNLSLETDPFYESFGTPPVLKALIDAGHLGQKAKAGFFKKVGRDILRYELESGEYVPAGAKADEVYGRMLKRPAAERLKLLRNAEGPQGQFLWAILRNSFHYAAVHLASIADTARDVDQAMRWGFGMKQGPFELWQEAGWLDVAKMVQEDIDAGKALSKAPLPDWVFKGPVAEAGGVHTAQGSWNPSKGVFEARRSLPVYGRQHFPELLLGEAGPKFETAGTTIEENDAIRVWTLDGEVLIASIKTKMHAISPDVCEGLMAAIDLAEQEYQGLVVWSGDEPFSAGADLQAMLPAFMAVGVSAIEDAEGFMQQTMLRLRYANVPVVSAVRGLALGGGCELAVYSARRVVHMESYIGLVEVGVGLVPGAGGLTYIARRAAENAETSTGKDLLPFLTEGFTAAAMAKVGTSALESRKLGYVLHSDVIVPHKDELLFVAINEAKALFNGGYRAPHKRLFPVAGRDGKATILGSLVNMRDGGFISQHDFHIASLIAGVVTGGDVDPGTLVNEDYLMTLERRAFCSLIVHPKTQERILGMLNTGKPVRN
;
A
#
# COMPACT_ATOMS: atom_id res chain seq x y z
N MET A 1 30.61 -7.32 13.88
CA MET A 1 29.27 -7.92 13.77
C MET A 1 29.09 -8.37 12.35
N ASN A 2 28.93 -9.66 12.09
CA ASN A 2 28.49 -10.10 10.75
C ASN A 2 27.05 -9.65 10.56
N ARG A 3 26.83 -8.73 9.61
CA ARG A 3 25.49 -8.26 9.24
C ARG A 3 24.88 -9.30 8.31
N PHE A 4 23.75 -9.89 8.68
CA PHE A 4 22.98 -10.71 7.77
C PHE A 4 22.61 -9.91 6.50
N GLN A 5 22.93 -10.45 5.34
CA GLN A 5 22.62 -9.85 4.05
C GLN A 5 22.04 -10.89 3.12
N VAL A 6 20.88 -10.63 2.57
CA VAL A 6 20.27 -11.46 1.53
C VAL A 6 20.75 -10.96 0.17
N LYS A 7 21.67 -11.68 -0.45
CA LYS A 7 22.24 -11.35 -1.77
C LYS A 7 21.46 -12.02 -2.89
N LYS A 8 20.91 -13.22 -2.64
CA LYS A 8 20.15 -14.00 -3.61
C LYS A 8 19.12 -14.87 -2.89
N VAL A 9 17.93 -14.94 -3.47
CA VAL A 9 16.82 -15.74 -2.97
C VAL A 9 16.46 -16.81 -4.00
N ALA A 10 16.21 -18.04 -3.54
CA ALA A 10 15.50 -19.03 -4.34
C ALA A 10 14.05 -19.12 -3.88
N VAL A 11 13.12 -19.08 -4.82
CA VAL A 11 11.71 -19.36 -4.56
C VAL A 11 11.35 -20.69 -5.21
N LEU A 12 10.90 -21.63 -4.41
CA LEU A 12 10.58 -23.00 -4.83
C LEU A 12 9.07 -23.13 -5.02
N GLY A 13 8.65 -23.31 -6.27
CA GLY A 13 7.26 -23.36 -6.69
C GLY A 13 6.84 -22.09 -7.45
N ALA A 14 6.52 -22.24 -8.74
CA ALA A 14 6.07 -21.17 -9.62
C ALA A 14 4.53 -21.04 -9.66
N GLY A 15 3.87 -21.41 -8.57
CA GLY A 15 2.43 -21.16 -8.36
C GLY A 15 2.13 -19.68 -8.14
N VAL A 16 0.87 -19.40 -7.79
CA VAL A 16 0.39 -18.00 -7.60
C VAL A 16 1.26 -17.24 -6.59
N MET A 17 1.55 -17.84 -5.43
CA MET A 17 2.33 -17.15 -4.39
C MET A 17 3.80 -17.07 -4.75
N GLY A 18 4.43 -18.18 -5.17
CA GLY A 18 5.86 -18.18 -5.46
C GLY A 18 6.25 -17.21 -6.58
N ALA A 19 5.50 -17.19 -7.68
CA ALA A 19 5.74 -16.25 -8.76
C ALA A 19 5.59 -14.77 -8.30
N GLN A 20 4.59 -14.45 -7.49
CA GLN A 20 4.38 -13.10 -6.97
C GLN A 20 5.39 -12.70 -5.89
N ILE A 21 5.88 -13.65 -5.07
CA ILE A 21 6.99 -13.40 -4.13
C ILE A 21 8.26 -13.08 -4.94
N ALA A 22 8.55 -13.84 -5.99
CA ALA A 22 9.69 -13.56 -6.88
C ALA A 22 9.56 -12.18 -7.54
N ALA A 23 8.37 -11.80 -7.99
CA ALA A 23 8.10 -10.46 -8.53
C ALA A 23 8.37 -9.36 -7.49
N HIS A 24 7.95 -9.55 -6.25
CA HIS A 24 8.17 -8.56 -5.19
C HIS A 24 9.66 -8.43 -4.84
N LEU A 25 10.41 -9.52 -4.81
CA LEU A 25 11.87 -9.50 -4.62
C LEU A 25 12.56 -8.69 -5.74
N VAL A 26 12.15 -8.87 -6.99
CA VAL A 26 12.67 -8.06 -8.10
C VAL A 26 12.34 -6.58 -7.95
N ASN A 27 11.11 -6.24 -7.52
CA ASN A 27 10.70 -4.85 -7.28
C ASN A 27 11.66 -4.12 -6.31
N VAL A 28 12.17 -4.83 -5.31
CA VAL A 28 13.10 -4.30 -4.31
C VAL A 28 14.58 -4.59 -4.66
N LYS A 29 14.85 -5.02 -5.89
CA LYS A 29 16.20 -5.30 -6.42
C LYS A 29 16.95 -6.42 -5.69
N VAL A 30 16.24 -7.39 -5.16
CA VAL A 30 16.85 -8.61 -4.61
C VAL A 30 16.92 -9.65 -5.73
N PRO A 31 18.11 -10.13 -6.11
CA PRO A 31 18.27 -11.20 -7.08
C PRO A 31 17.50 -12.45 -6.66
N VAL A 32 16.71 -12.99 -7.58
CA VAL A 32 15.84 -14.14 -7.32
C VAL A 32 15.89 -15.15 -8.45
N VAL A 33 15.84 -16.43 -8.08
CA VAL A 33 15.65 -17.55 -9.00
C VAL A 33 14.38 -18.30 -8.61
N LEU A 34 13.48 -18.48 -9.59
CA LEU A 34 12.21 -19.17 -9.42
C LEU A 34 12.33 -20.61 -9.94
N PHE A 35 12.02 -21.57 -9.09
CA PHE A 35 12.07 -23.00 -9.39
C PHE A 35 10.68 -23.59 -9.55
N ASP A 36 10.58 -24.59 -10.43
CA ASP A 36 9.44 -25.51 -10.46
C ASP A 36 9.87 -26.87 -11.05
N LEU A 37 8.93 -27.77 -11.16
CA LEU A 37 9.12 -29.05 -11.84
C LEU A 37 9.53 -28.82 -13.30
N PRO A 38 10.38 -29.70 -13.87
CA PRO A 38 10.65 -29.65 -15.30
C PRO A 38 9.40 -29.99 -16.09
N ALA A 39 9.19 -29.31 -17.20
CA ALA A 39 8.10 -29.62 -18.10
C ALA A 39 8.29 -31.01 -18.73
N LYS A 40 7.21 -31.76 -18.87
CA LYS A 40 7.23 -33.09 -19.48
C LYS A 40 7.52 -33.03 -20.99
N GLU A 41 7.07 -31.94 -21.62
CA GLU A 41 7.23 -31.69 -23.07
C GLU A 41 7.74 -30.27 -23.31
N GLY A 42 8.56 -30.10 -24.35
CA GLY A 42 9.15 -28.81 -24.71
C GLY A 42 10.32 -28.40 -23.80
N PRO A 43 10.66 -27.09 -23.75
CA PRO A 43 11.74 -26.59 -22.89
C PRO A 43 11.48 -26.89 -21.41
N LYS A 44 12.47 -27.40 -20.70
CA LYS A 44 12.36 -27.85 -19.30
C LYS A 44 11.81 -26.77 -18.36
N ASN A 45 12.15 -25.51 -18.56
CA ASN A 45 11.67 -24.38 -17.74
C ASN A 45 10.31 -23.81 -18.15
N SER A 46 9.55 -24.44 -19.06
CA SER A 46 8.27 -23.90 -19.61
C SER A 46 7.25 -23.55 -18.51
N ILE A 47 7.24 -24.28 -17.39
CA ILE A 47 6.33 -24.00 -16.26
C ILE A 47 6.68 -22.63 -15.66
N VAL A 48 7.95 -22.42 -15.34
CA VAL A 48 8.43 -21.15 -14.75
C VAL A 48 8.29 -20.00 -15.75
N THR A 49 8.65 -20.23 -17.03
CA THR A 49 8.49 -19.22 -18.08
C THR A 49 7.05 -18.74 -18.18
N ARG A 50 6.09 -19.68 -18.20
CA ARG A 50 4.65 -19.33 -18.25
C ARG A 50 4.19 -18.57 -17.02
N ALA A 51 4.66 -18.96 -15.84
CA ALA A 51 4.34 -18.26 -14.60
C ALA A 51 4.82 -16.80 -14.63
N ILE A 52 6.05 -16.55 -15.08
CA ILE A 52 6.64 -15.21 -15.21
C ILE A 52 5.86 -14.37 -16.25
N GLU A 53 5.51 -14.95 -17.41
CA GLU A 53 4.70 -14.24 -18.40
C GLU A 53 3.29 -13.89 -17.89
N ASN A 54 2.72 -14.73 -17.04
CA ASN A 54 1.42 -14.45 -16.43
C ASN A 54 1.48 -13.28 -15.44
N LEU A 55 2.61 -13.05 -14.74
CA LEU A 55 2.77 -11.89 -13.86
C LEU A 55 2.52 -10.57 -14.58
N LYS A 56 2.92 -10.45 -15.85
CA LYS A 56 2.74 -9.25 -16.69
C LYS A 56 1.26 -8.92 -16.95
N LYS A 57 0.36 -9.90 -16.79
CA LYS A 57 -1.08 -9.79 -17.10
C LYS A 57 -1.96 -9.60 -15.87
N LEU A 58 -1.44 -9.85 -14.67
CA LEU A 58 -2.21 -9.77 -13.43
C LEU A 58 -2.63 -8.34 -13.11
N LYS A 59 -3.82 -8.21 -12.51
CA LYS A 59 -4.33 -6.95 -11.96
C LYS A 59 -4.90 -7.21 -10.55
N PRO A 60 -4.41 -6.47 -9.53
CA PRO A 60 -3.35 -5.46 -9.60
C PRO A 60 -2.00 -6.08 -10.00
N SER A 61 -1.12 -5.29 -10.63
CA SER A 61 0.18 -5.77 -11.11
C SER A 61 1.10 -6.16 -9.95
N PRO A 62 1.64 -7.37 -9.89
CA PRO A 62 2.64 -7.75 -8.90
C PRO A 62 4.02 -7.12 -9.16
N LEU A 63 4.27 -6.65 -10.38
CA LEU A 63 5.48 -5.96 -10.79
C LEU A 63 5.30 -4.45 -10.75
N GLY A 64 6.28 -3.73 -10.22
CA GLY A 64 6.34 -2.28 -10.29
C GLY A 64 6.55 -1.79 -11.72
N VAL A 65 7.24 -2.60 -12.51
CA VAL A 65 7.46 -2.42 -13.95
C VAL A 65 7.37 -3.78 -14.63
N ALA A 66 6.50 -3.93 -15.62
CA ALA A 66 6.24 -5.22 -16.27
C ALA A 66 7.50 -5.87 -16.90
N ALA A 67 8.42 -5.06 -17.44
CA ALA A 67 9.65 -5.57 -18.05
C ALA A 67 10.62 -6.18 -17.01
N ASP A 68 10.50 -5.83 -15.73
CA ASP A 68 11.37 -6.36 -14.68
C ASP A 68 11.09 -7.86 -14.40
N ALA A 69 10.00 -8.41 -14.95
CA ALA A 69 9.76 -9.87 -14.96
C ALA A 69 10.94 -10.65 -15.57
N ASP A 70 11.64 -10.06 -16.55
CA ASP A 70 12.76 -10.69 -17.24
C ASP A 70 14.02 -10.80 -16.35
N LEU A 71 14.02 -10.14 -15.19
CA LEU A 71 15.07 -10.24 -14.17
C LEU A 71 14.91 -11.46 -13.25
N ILE A 72 13.77 -12.17 -13.31
CA ILE A 72 13.54 -13.39 -12.53
C ILE A 72 14.29 -14.54 -13.19
N GLY A 73 15.28 -15.10 -12.48
CA GLY A 73 15.99 -16.29 -12.92
C GLY A 73 15.04 -17.49 -13.01
N GLN A 74 15.23 -18.33 -14.02
CA GLN A 74 14.38 -19.49 -14.29
C GLN A 74 15.15 -20.79 -14.02
N ALA A 75 14.57 -21.68 -13.24
CA ALA A 75 15.21 -22.93 -12.86
C ALA A 75 14.20 -24.08 -12.73
N ASN A 76 14.70 -25.32 -12.79
CA ASN A 76 13.94 -26.51 -12.49
C ASN A 76 14.72 -27.45 -11.56
N TYR A 77 14.01 -28.37 -10.90
CA TYR A 77 14.60 -29.25 -9.90
C TYR A 77 15.46 -30.41 -10.49
N GLU A 78 15.56 -30.56 -11.81
CA GLU A 78 16.43 -31.57 -12.42
C GLU A 78 17.82 -31.02 -12.80
N GLU A 79 17.84 -29.80 -13.37
CA GLU A 79 19.03 -29.26 -14.00
C GLU A 79 19.74 -28.18 -13.19
N HIS A 80 19.07 -27.58 -12.19
CA HIS A 80 19.52 -26.30 -11.62
C HIS A 80 19.69 -26.30 -10.10
N MET A 81 19.58 -27.43 -9.42
CA MET A 81 19.66 -27.51 -7.94
C MET A 81 20.95 -26.89 -7.38
N GLU A 82 22.07 -27.00 -8.12
CA GLU A 82 23.34 -26.39 -7.70
C GLU A 82 23.24 -24.86 -7.46
N GLN A 83 22.28 -24.18 -8.08
CA GLN A 83 22.08 -22.74 -7.86
C GLN A 83 21.61 -22.41 -6.44
N LEU A 84 21.10 -23.39 -5.69
CA LEU A 84 20.70 -23.20 -4.28
C LEU A 84 21.89 -22.90 -3.38
N ARG A 85 23.11 -23.38 -3.75
CA ARG A 85 24.35 -23.14 -3.00
C ARG A 85 24.72 -21.66 -2.90
N ASP A 86 24.24 -20.85 -3.85
CA ASP A 86 24.52 -19.42 -3.93
C ASP A 86 23.41 -18.57 -3.27
N CYS A 87 22.40 -19.21 -2.69
CA CYS A 87 21.25 -18.51 -2.10
C CYS A 87 21.38 -18.39 -0.58
N ASP A 88 21.12 -17.18 -0.08
CA ASP A 88 21.12 -16.91 1.37
C ASP A 88 19.77 -17.22 2.01
N LEU A 89 18.69 -17.16 1.23
CA LEU A 89 17.33 -17.44 1.64
C LEU A 89 16.63 -18.32 0.60
N ILE A 90 16.00 -19.38 1.05
CA ILE A 90 15.17 -20.26 0.23
C ILE A 90 13.73 -20.19 0.75
N ILE A 91 12.81 -19.75 -0.09
CA ILE A 91 11.38 -19.63 0.24
C ILE A 91 10.63 -20.74 -0.51
N GLU A 92 10.11 -21.71 0.20
CA GLU A 92 9.30 -22.76 -0.38
C GLU A 92 7.83 -22.32 -0.46
N ALA A 93 7.26 -22.41 -1.65
CA ALA A 93 5.89 -22.02 -1.98
C ALA A 93 5.21 -22.99 -2.96
N ILE A 94 5.50 -24.30 -2.82
CA ILE A 94 4.83 -25.34 -3.60
C ILE A 94 3.42 -25.62 -3.06
N ALA A 95 2.71 -26.56 -3.69
CA ALA A 95 1.35 -26.93 -3.28
C ALA A 95 1.28 -27.33 -1.79
N GLU A 96 0.13 -27.04 -1.17
CA GLU A 96 -0.13 -27.24 0.28
C GLU A 96 -0.35 -28.72 0.60
N ARG A 97 0.73 -29.52 0.40
CA ARG A 97 0.75 -30.96 0.65
C ARG A 97 1.99 -31.32 1.44
N MET A 98 1.77 -31.88 2.63
CA MET A 98 2.84 -32.26 3.56
C MET A 98 3.85 -33.21 2.89
N ASP A 99 3.36 -34.26 2.25
CA ASP A 99 4.19 -35.29 1.60
C ASP A 99 5.10 -34.72 0.50
N TRP A 100 4.58 -33.78 -0.32
CA TRP A 100 5.36 -33.15 -1.38
C TRP A 100 6.43 -32.19 -0.84
N LYS A 101 6.11 -31.48 0.24
CA LYS A 101 7.05 -30.56 0.87
C LYS A 101 8.20 -31.33 1.55
N LEU A 102 7.89 -32.43 2.24
CA LEU A 102 8.90 -33.29 2.87
C LEU A 102 9.83 -33.93 1.82
N ASP A 103 9.29 -34.42 0.69
CA ASP A 103 10.08 -34.92 -0.44
C ASP A 103 11.01 -33.83 -1.00
N LEU A 104 10.48 -32.65 -1.25
CA LEU A 104 11.26 -31.52 -1.76
C LEU A 104 12.41 -31.17 -0.81
N TYR A 105 12.16 -31.06 0.50
CA TYR A 105 13.21 -30.73 1.48
C TYR A 105 14.31 -31.78 1.51
N THR A 106 13.98 -33.08 1.43
CA THR A 106 14.96 -34.14 1.33
C THR A 106 15.83 -34.01 0.07
N ARG A 107 15.22 -33.65 -1.06
CA ARG A 107 15.92 -33.50 -2.35
C ARG A 107 16.84 -32.27 -2.40
N ILE A 108 16.43 -31.14 -1.82
CA ILE A 108 17.24 -29.91 -1.87
C ILE A 108 18.33 -29.87 -0.79
N ALA A 109 18.20 -30.64 0.28
CA ALA A 109 19.11 -30.62 1.43
C ALA A 109 20.61 -30.68 1.05
N PRO A 110 21.06 -31.54 0.10
CA PRO A 110 22.47 -31.61 -0.30
C PRO A 110 23.01 -30.37 -1.00
N PHE A 111 22.11 -29.48 -1.46
CA PHE A 111 22.43 -28.26 -2.23
C PHE A 111 22.33 -27.01 -1.42
N LEU A 112 21.93 -27.07 -0.15
CA LEU A 112 21.77 -25.91 0.71
C LEU A 112 23.13 -25.41 1.20
N ALA A 113 23.33 -24.08 1.16
CA ALA A 113 24.47 -23.48 1.81
C ALA A 113 24.34 -23.58 3.34
N PRO A 114 25.43 -23.80 4.10
CA PRO A 114 25.36 -23.94 5.56
C PRO A 114 24.76 -22.74 6.29
N HIS A 115 24.86 -21.54 5.70
CA HIS A 115 24.34 -20.30 6.26
C HIS A 115 22.93 -19.95 5.75
N ALA A 116 22.42 -20.72 4.78
CA ALA A 116 21.13 -20.40 4.16
C ALA A 116 19.97 -20.59 5.15
N ILE A 117 19.08 -19.62 5.16
CA ILE A 117 17.80 -19.74 5.85
C ILE A 117 16.81 -20.41 4.89
N VAL A 118 16.16 -21.45 5.35
CA VAL A 118 15.08 -22.14 4.62
C VAL A 118 13.76 -21.81 5.28
N ALA A 119 12.79 -21.34 4.50
CA ALA A 119 11.52 -20.93 5.04
C ALA A 119 10.36 -21.44 4.20
N SER A 120 9.30 -21.94 4.83
CA SER A 120 8.08 -22.36 4.13
C SER A 120 7.04 -21.26 4.11
N ASN A 121 6.44 -21.02 2.95
CA ASN A 121 5.28 -20.12 2.79
C ASN A 121 3.94 -20.87 2.93
N THR A 122 3.92 -22.00 3.64
CA THR A 122 2.66 -22.69 3.93
C THR A 122 1.68 -21.79 4.66
N SER A 123 0.39 -21.97 4.41
CA SER A 123 -0.67 -21.18 5.06
C SER A 123 -1.22 -21.83 6.33
N GLY A 124 -0.91 -23.09 6.61
CA GLY A 124 -1.50 -23.75 7.76
C GLY A 124 -0.95 -25.13 8.11
N LEU A 125 0.04 -25.66 7.35
CA LEU A 125 0.73 -26.88 7.73
C LEU A 125 1.72 -26.59 8.86
N SER A 126 1.91 -27.58 9.77
CA SER A 126 2.87 -27.44 10.87
C SER A 126 4.30 -27.27 10.34
N ILE A 127 4.91 -26.15 10.68
CA ILE A 127 6.30 -25.82 10.35
C ILE A 127 7.24 -26.80 11.06
N THR A 128 6.91 -27.17 12.29
CA THR A 128 7.69 -28.14 13.07
C THR A 128 7.75 -29.50 12.36
N LYS A 129 6.61 -30.02 11.89
CA LYS A 129 6.58 -31.28 11.12
C LYS A 129 7.34 -31.18 9.80
N LEU A 130 7.27 -30.04 9.12
CA LEU A 130 8.03 -29.80 7.88
C LEU A 130 9.54 -29.84 8.15
N SER A 131 10.01 -29.38 9.31
CA SER A 131 11.43 -29.41 9.67
C SER A 131 12.01 -30.82 9.83
N GLU A 132 11.18 -31.84 10.08
CA GLU A 132 11.64 -33.23 10.31
C GLU A 132 12.39 -33.82 9.11
N ALA A 133 12.08 -33.38 7.86
CA ALA A 133 12.78 -33.87 6.66
C ALA A 133 14.14 -33.19 6.42
N LEU A 134 14.48 -32.19 7.20
CA LEU A 134 15.75 -31.45 7.04
C LEU A 134 16.85 -32.07 7.92
N PRO A 135 18.13 -32.00 7.46
CA PRO A 135 19.27 -32.35 8.29
C PRO A 135 19.32 -31.52 9.57
N GLU A 136 19.85 -32.15 10.65
CA GLU A 136 20.01 -31.48 11.95
C GLU A 136 20.78 -30.16 11.87
N SER A 137 21.72 -30.03 10.94
CA SER A 137 22.50 -28.81 10.71
C SER A 137 21.68 -27.67 10.10
N ILE A 138 20.55 -27.95 9.45
CA ILE A 138 19.70 -26.97 8.80
C ILE A 138 18.49 -26.60 9.67
N LYS A 139 18.02 -27.49 10.54
CA LYS A 139 16.86 -27.23 11.41
C LYS A 139 16.95 -25.91 12.20
N PRO A 140 18.11 -25.50 12.75
CA PRO A 140 18.24 -24.20 13.41
C PRO A 140 17.97 -22.99 12.49
N HIS A 141 18.16 -23.16 11.18
CA HIS A 141 17.95 -22.14 10.15
C HIS A 141 16.62 -22.30 9.41
N PHE A 142 15.69 -23.08 9.95
CA PHE A 142 14.38 -23.31 9.34
C PHE A 142 13.25 -22.62 10.10
N CYS A 143 12.31 -22.01 9.37
CA CYS A 143 11.11 -21.38 9.93
C CYS A 143 9.97 -21.29 8.90
N GLY A 144 8.82 -20.79 9.32
CA GLY A 144 7.77 -20.34 8.41
C GLY A 144 7.94 -18.86 8.05
N ILE A 145 7.63 -18.51 6.81
CA ILE A 145 7.52 -17.13 6.30
C ILE A 145 6.25 -17.01 5.47
N HIS A 146 5.17 -16.59 6.09
CA HIS A 146 3.86 -16.59 5.47
C HIS A 146 3.51 -15.21 4.91
N PHE A 147 3.56 -15.09 3.58
CA PHE A 147 3.13 -13.91 2.83
C PHE A 147 1.64 -13.96 2.54
N PHE A 148 1.03 -12.80 2.42
CA PHE A 148 -0.38 -12.65 2.04
C PHE A 148 -0.51 -12.23 0.57
N ASN A 149 -1.53 -12.73 -0.10
CA ASN A 149 -1.80 -12.46 -1.52
C ASN A 149 -2.57 -11.14 -1.72
N PRO A 150 -2.11 -10.20 -2.56
CA PRO A 150 -0.87 -10.22 -3.34
C PRO A 150 0.34 -9.71 -2.52
N PRO A 151 1.50 -10.41 -2.57
CA PRO A 151 2.67 -10.06 -1.75
C PRO A 151 3.17 -8.63 -1.89
N ARG A 152 3.04 -7.99 -3.05
CA ARG A 152 3.41 -6.59 -3.27
C ARG A 152 2.61 -5.64 -2.36
N TYR A 153 1.31 -5.84 -2.27
CA TYR A 153 0.38 -4.87 -1.64
C TYR A 153 0.06 -5.19 -0.19
N MET A 154 0.05 -6.48 0.16
CA MET A 154 -0.24 -6.90 1.52
C MET A 154 0.94 -6.62 2.43
N ALA A 155 0.68 -5.87 3.50
CA ALA A 155 1.73 -5.45 4.41
C ALA A 155 2.20 -6.58 5.35
N LEU A 156 1.33 -7.54 5.69
CA LEU A 156 1.60 -8.58 6.67
C LEU A 156 2.56 -9.66 6.15
N VAL A 157 3.53 -10.01 6.98
CA VAL A 157 4.26 -11.29 6.93
C VAL A 157 4.27 -11.90 8.32
N GLU A 158 3.87 -13.16 8.43
CA GLU A 158 3.98 -13.93 9.65
C GLU A 158 5.28 -14.75 9.63
N LEU A 159 6.06 -14.68 10.72
CA LEU A 159 7.22 -15.54 10.95
C LEU A 159 6.88 -16.57 12.01
N ILE A 160 7.14 -17.84 11.73
CA ILE A 160 6.77 -18.97 12.60
C ILE A 160 8.02 -19.79 12.94
N ALA A 161 8.37 -19.84 14.22
CA ALA A 161 9.48 -20.66 14.71
C ALA A 161 9.09 -22.12 14.85
N THR A 162 10.09 -23.00 14.75
CA THR A 162 10.05 -24.35 15.30
C THR A 162 10.76 -24.38 16.66
N PRO A 163 10.64 -25.45 17.44
CA PRO A 163 11.41 -25.57 18.68
C PRO A 163 12.94 -25.53 18.49
N THR A 164 13.44 -25.79 17.31
CA THR A 164 14.87 -25.79 16.96
C THR A 164 15.34 -24.51 16.25
N THR A 165 14.42 -23.64 15.81
CA THR A 165 14.78 -22.39 15.11
C THR A 165 15.59 -21.47 16.02
N GLU A 166 16.76 -21.06 15.56
CA GLU A 166 17.58 -20.08 16.30
C GLU A 166 16.89 -18.72 16.33
N PRO A 167 16.78 -18.06 17.49
CA PRO A 167 16.16 -16.74 17.62
C PRO A 167 16.76 -15.70 16.66
N GLN A 168 18.07 -15.74 16.43
CA GLN A 168 18.77 -14.82 15.53
C GLN A 168 18.28 -14.93 14.07
N VAL A 169 17.88 -16.12 13.62
CA VAL A 169 17.31 -16.35 12.28
C VAL A 169 16.02 -15.54 12.10
N LEU A 170 15.16 -15.55 13.12
CA LEU A 170 13.93 -14.76 13.08
C LEU A 170 14.20 -13.25 13.13
N ASP A 171 15.19 -12.81 13.95
CA ASP A 171 15.57 -11.41 14.03
C ASP A 171 16.14 -10.91 12.70
N ASP A 172 16.99 -11.71 12.05
CA ASP A 172 17.59 -11.42 10.75
C ASP A 172 16.52 -11.35 9.64
N LEU A 173 15.58 -12.31 9.62
CA LEU A 173 14.47 -12.29 8.67
C LEU A 173 13.52 -11.12 8.94
N GLU A 174 13.18 -10.84 10.19
CA GLU A 174 12.32 -9.70 10.54
C GLU A 174 12.95 -8.39 10.06
N ALA A 175 14.26 -8.22 10.25
CA ALA A 175 14.97 -7.04 9.75
C ALA A 175 14.96 -6.95 8.21
N PHE A 176 15.24 -8.06 7.50
CA PHE A 176 15.22 -8.12 6.05
C PHE A 176 13.81 -7.87 5.48
N VAL A 177 12.81 -8.55 6.04
CA VAL A 177 11.42 -8.44 5.57
C VAL A 177 10.87 -7.03 5.83
N THR A 178 11.23 -6.40 6.95
CA THR A 178 10.80 -5.04 7.29
C THR A 178 11.44 -4.02 6.35
N SER A 179 12.74 -3.83 6.40
CA SER A 179 13.42 -2.79 5.60
C SER A 179 13.59 -3.15 4.14
N GLY A 180 13.92 -4.42 3.85
CA GLY A 180 14.20 -4.87 2.49
C GLY A 180 12.96 -5.07 1.65
N LEU A 181 11.90 -5.65 2.24
CA LEU A 181 10.66 -5.94 1.53
C LEU A 181 9.50 -4.97 1.85
N GLY A 182 9.67 -4.07 2.81
CA GLY A 182 8.65 -3.09 3.18
C GLY A 182 7.43 -3.68 3.89
N LYS A 183 7.62 -4.74 4.70
CA LYS A 183 6.54 -5.48 5.36
C LYS A 183 6.45 -5.21 6.85
N GLY A 184 5.24 -5.33 7.39
CA GLY A 184 5.01 -5.47 8.81
C GLY A 184 5.13 -6.94 9.22
N VAL A 185 5.89 -7.22 10.26
CA VAL A 185 6.16 -8.59 10.71
C VAL A 185 5.47 -8.86 12.04
N VAL A 186 4.74 -9.97 12.13
CA VAL A 186 4.28 -10.56 13.38
C VAL A 186 4.92 -11.94 13.56
N ARG A 187 5.15 -12.34 14.82
CA ARG A 187 5.64 -13.69 15.15
C ARG A 187 4.47 -14.53 15.62
N ALA A 188 4.13 -15.54 14.83
CA ALA A 188 3.02 -16.45 15.11
C ALA A 188 3.53 -17.76 15.70
N LYS A 189 2.70 -18.43 16.49
CA LYS A 189 2.95 -19.79 16.95
C LYS A 189 2.63 -20.80 15.84
N ASP A 190 3.31 -21.95 15.85
CA ASP A 190 3.08 -23.05 14.89
C ASP A 190 1.74 -23.74 15.20
N THR A 191 0.66 -23.09 14.80
CA THR A 191 -0.71 -23.59 14.97
C THR A 191 -1.45 -23.50 13.63
N PRO A 192 -2.50 -24.31 13.40
CA PRO A 192 -3.22 -24.30 12.12
C PRO A 192 -3.68 -22.90 11.73
N ASN A 193 -3.30 -22.45 10.51
CA ASN A 193 -3.61 -21.15 9.92
C ASN A 193 -3.02 -19.92 10.69
N PHE A 194 -2.07 -20.15 11.59
CA PHE A 194 -1.31 -19.13 12.34
C PHE A 194 -2.21 -18.08 13.04
N ILE A 195 -2.03 -16.77 12.81
CA ILE A 195 -2.82 -15.72 13.44
C ILE A 195 -3.89 -15.17 12.47
N ALA A 196 -3.45 -14.55 11.36
CA ALA A 196 -4.35 -13.76 10.54
C ALA A 196 -5.40 -14.61 9.83
N ASN A 197 -5.01 -15.72 9.22
CA ASN A 197 -5.96 -16.64 8.61
C ASN A 197 -6.88 -17.27 9.67
N ARG A 198 -6.36 -17.62 10.84
CA ARG A 198 -7.16 -18.19 11.92
C ARG A 198 -8.28 -17.26 12.37
N ILE A 199 -7.93 -16.04 12.78
CA ILE A 199 -8.88 -15.02 13.23
C ILE A 199 -9.77 -14.53 12.07
N GLY A 200 -9.17 -14.28 10.90
CA GLY A 200 -9.88 -13.72 9.75
C GLY A 200 -10.93 -14.68 9.18
N ILE A 201 -10.58 -15.95 8.99
CA ILE A 201 -11.51 -16.96 8.46
C ILE A 201 -12.61 -17.28 9.49
N ALA A 202 -12.25 -17.42 10.77
CA ALA A 202 -13.26 -17.57 11.83
C ALA A 202 -14.28 -16.41 11.81
N GLY A 203 -13.81 -15.15 11.65
CA GLY A 203 -14.67 -13.98 11.51
C GLY A 203 -15.52 -13.98 10.23
N MET A 204 -14.99 -14.44 9.11
CA MET A 204 -15.76 -14.57 7.87
C MET A 204 -16.83 -15.64 7.95
N LEU A 205 -16.51 -16.81 8.51
CA LEU A 205 -17.49 -17.89 8.74
C LEU A 205 -18.57 -17.48 9.73
N ALA A 206 -18.19 -16.82 10.83
CA ALA A 206 -19.15 -16.23 11.77
C ALA A 206 -20.08 -15.23 11.07
N THR A 207 -19.52 -14.37 10.19
CA THR A 207 -20.32 -13.43 9.41
C THR A 207 -21.31 -14.15 8.49
N MET A 208 -20.90 -15.20 7.79
CA MET A 208 -21.77 -15.98 6.90
C MET A 208 -22.91 -16.65 7.67
N GLN A 209 -22.61 -17.22 8.84
CA GLN A 209 -23.62 -17.84 9.70
C GLN A 209 -24.63 -16.81 10.25
N GLU A 210 -24.13 -15.66 10.69
CA GLU A 210 -25.03 -14.62 11.22
C GLU A 210 -25.87 -13.95 10.11
N VAL A 211 -25.41 -13.92 8.87
CA VAL A 211 -26.21 -13.46 7.72
C VAL A 211 -27.47 -14.32 7.56
N GLU A 212 -27.33 -15.64 7.68
CA GLU A 212 -28.48 -16.57 7.63
C GLU A 212 -29.41 -16.38 8.84
N ASN A 213 -28.83 -16.26 10.06
CA ASN A 213 -29.60 -16.05 11.28
C ASN A 213 -30.45 -14.78 11.26
N PHE A 214 -29.97 -13.71 10.66
CA PHE A 214 -30.66 -12.41 10.61
C PHE A 214 -31.36 -12.13 9.27
N GLY A 215 -31.30 -13.04 8.30
CA GLY A 215 -31.97 -12.92 6.99
C GLY A 215 -31.51 -11.73 6.16
N LEU A 216 -30.21 -11.38 6.20
CA LEU A 216 -29.65 -10.25 5.47
C LEU A 216 -29.16 -10.67 4.09
N THR A 217 -29.18 -9.73 3.15
CA THR A 217 -28.61 -9.93 1.81
C THR A 217 -27.12 -9.56 1.77
N TYR A 218 -26.35 -10.19 0.87
CA TYR A 218 -24.89 -10.03 0.81
C TYR A 218 -24.43 -8.60 0.48
N ASP A 219 -25.19 -7.86 -0.31
CA ASP A 219 -24.92 -6.46 -0.62
C ASP A 219 -25.17 -5.53 0.57
N VAL A 220 -26.19 -5.75 1.37
CA VAL A 220 -26.44 -5.04 2.62
C VAL A 220 -25.31 -5.32 3.62
N VAL A 221 -24.88 -6.58 3.73
CA VAL A 221 -23.78 -6.97 4.62
C VAL A 221 -22.47 -6.33 4.19
N ASP A 222 -22.16 -6.31 2.89
CA ASP A 222 -20.95 -5.65 2.41
C ASP A 222 -20.96 -4.13 2.66
N ASP A 223 -22.15 -3.49 2.58
CA ASP A 223 -22.30 -2.07 2.93
C ASP A 223 -22.09 -1.82 4.44
N LEU A 224 -22.54 -2.74 5.29
CA LEU A 224 -22.33 -2.68 6.75
C LEU A 224 -20.89 -2.97 7.16
N THR A 225 -20.28 -4.04 6.60
CA THR A 225 -18.99 -4.59 7.04
C THR A 225 -17.79 -3.99 6.31
N GLY A 226 -17.98 -3.06 5.37
CA GLY A 226 -16.93 -2.36 4.66
C GLY A 226 -16.38 -1.13 5.42
N LYS A 227 -16.23 -0.01 4.70
CA LYS A 227 -15.69 1.25 5.25
C LYS A 227 -16.38 1.74 6.51
N ARG A 228 -17.68 1.49 6.67
CA ARG A 228 -18.46 1.91 7.84
C ARG A 228 -17.95 1.27 9.14
N LEU A 229 -17.47 0.01 9.04
CA LEU A 229 -16.91 -0.74 10.18
C LEU A 229 -15.37 -0.63 10.26
N GLY A 230 -14.75 0.22 9.44
CA GLY A 230 -13.29 0.36 9.41
C GLY A 230 -12.57 -0.84 8.77
N ARG A 231 -13.21 -1.52 7.83
CA ARG A 231 -12.66 -2.65 7.07
C ARG A 231 -12.48 -2.27 5.60
N ALA A 232 -11.94 -3.18 4.79
CA ALA A 232 -11.78 -2.99 3.35
C ALA A 232 -13.10 -2.57 2.68
N SER A 233 -13.04 -1.67 1.70
CA SER A 233 -14.23 -1.13 1.02
C SER A 233 -15.07 -2.18 0.29
N SER A 234 -14.49 -3.34 0.01
CA SER A 234 -15.16 -4.50 -0.58
C SER A 234 -16.15 -5.19 0.37
N GLY A 235 -16.10 -4.93 1.68
CA GLY A 235 -16.92 -5.63 2.67
C GLY A 235 -16.45 -7.08 2.86
N THR A 236 -17.37 -7.98 3.20
CA THR A 236 -17.08 -9.39 3.49
C THR A 236 -17.14 -10.26 2.24
N PHE A 237 -18.25 -10.24 1.52
CA PHE A 237 -18.52 -11.17 0.43
C PHE A 237 -17.79 -10.84 -0.86
N ARG A 238 -17.64 -9.56 -1.21
CA ARG A 238 -16.76 -9.15 -2.33
C ARG A 238 -15.30 -9.41 -2.01
N THR A 239 -14.90 -9.34 -0.75
CA THR A 239 -13.53 -9.73 -0.34
C THR A 239 -13.34 -11.23 -0.54
N ALA A 240 -14.29 -12.08 -0.17
CA ALA A 240 -14.26 -13.50 -0.46
C ALA A 240 -14.15 -13.79 -1.96
N ASP A 241 -14.89 -13.07 -2.82
CA ASP A 241 -14.81 -13.17 -4.27
C ASP A 241 -13.43 -12.77 -4.83
N VAL A 242 -12.77 -11.78 -4.24
CA VAL A 242 -11.41 -11.35 -4.62
C VAL A 242 -10.38 -12.39 -4.23
N VAL A 243 -10.46 -12.93 -3.02
CA VAL A 243 -9.56 -13.99 -2.52
C VAL A 243 -9.71 -15.27 -3.33
N GLY A 244 -10.94 -15.59 -3.72
CA GLY A 244 -11.32 -16.81 -4.40
C GLY A 244 -11.95 -17.81 -3.44
N LEU A 245 -13.14 -18.27 -3.80
CA LEU A 245 -13.96 -19.12 -2.93
C LEU A 245 -13.36 -20.50 -2.70
N ASP A 246 -12.66 -21.05 -3.68
CA ASP A 246 -11.88 -22.28 -3.54
C ASP A 246 -10.69 -22.12 -2.58
N THR A 247 -10.00 -20.98 -2.62
CA THR A 247 -8.93 -20.65 -1.66
C THR A 247 -9.49 -20.56 -0.26
N MET A 248 -10.62 -19.88 -0.08
CA MET A 248 -11.29 -19.79 1.21
C MET A 248 -11.71 -21.18 1.73
N ALA A 249 -12.33 -22.01 0.87
CA ALA A 249 -12.73 -23.36 1.23
C ALA A 249 -11.53 -24.25 1.62
N HIS A 250 -10.39 -24.07 0.97
CA HIS A 250 -9.16 -24.77 1.31
C HIS A 250 -8.67 -24.40 2.72
N VAL A 251 -8.69 -23.09 3.06
CA VAL A 251 -8.31 -22.62 4.40
C VAL A 251 -9.28 -23.15 5.47
N VAL A 252 -10.58 -23.12 5.18
CA VAL A 252 -11.61 -23.73 6.06
C VAL A 252 -11.34 -25.21 6.26
N LYS A 253 -11.06 -25.95 5.18
CA LYS A 253 -10.72 -27.36 5.26
C LYS A 253 -9.48 -27.62 6.11
N THR A 254 -8.46 -26.79 6.00
CA THR A 254 -7.25 -26.88 6.84
C THR A 254 -7.61 -26.76 8.32
N LEU A 255 -8.53 -25.88 8.70
CA LEU A 255 -9.03 -25.79 10.08
C LEU A 255 -9.76 -27.07 10.50
N GLN A 256 -10.68 -27.56 9.66
CA GLN A 256 -11.44 -28.80 9.95
C GLN A 256 -10.56 -30.02 10.10
N ASP A 257 -9.52 -30.16 9.26
CA ASP A 257 -8.65 -31.32 9.25
C ASP A 257 -7.63 -31.33 10.42
N ASN A 258 -7.29 -30.16 10.97
CA ASN A 258 -6.22 -30.01 11.97
C ASN A 258 -6.68 -29.55 13.34
N LEU A 259 -7.94 -29.23 13.52
CA LEU A 259 -8.56 -28.85 14.80
C LEU A 259 -9.62 -29.87 15.22
N SER A 260 -10.01 -29.81 16.47
CA SER A 260 -11.09 -30.60 17.07
C SER A 260 -11.75 -29.79 18.17
N LEU A 261 -12.89 -30.25 18.70
CA LEU A 261 -13.51 -29.62 19.88
C LEU A 261 -12.61 -29.56 21.11
N GLU A 262 -11.63 -30.45 21.23
CA GLU A 262 -10.65 -30.41 22.30
C GLU A 262 -9.63 -29.30 22.17
N THR A 263 -9.27 -28.94 20.91
CA THR A 263 -8.27 -27.94 20.60
C THR A 263 -8.84 -26.57 20.24
N ASP A 264 -10.11 -26.53 19.81
CA ASP A 264 -10.80 -25.30 19.48
C ASP A 264 -12.29 -25.41 19.82
N PRO A 265 -12.77 -24.69 20.85
CA PRO A 265 -14.18 -24.74 21.26
C PRO A 265 -15.15 -24.08 20.26
N PHE A 266 -14.66 -23.53 19.15
CA PHE A 266 -15.46 -23.01 18.03
C PHE A 266 -15.48 -23.98 16.83
N TYR A 267 -14.92 -25.19 16.97
CA TYR A 267 -14.77 -26.15 15.88
C TYR A 267 -16.06 -26.41 15.09
N GLU A 268 -17.21 -26.45 15.76
CA GLU A 268 -18.51 -26.66 15.10
C GLU A 268 -18.88 -25.52 14.14
N SER A 269 -18.34 -24.31 14.33
CA SER A 269 -18.56 -23.16 13.46
C SER A 269 -17.70 -23.15 12.19
N PHE A 270 -16.75 -24.09 12.05
CA PHE A 270 -15.89 -24.19 10.86
C PHE A 270 -16.47 -25.05 9.74
N GLY A 271 -17.77 -25.39 9.79
CA GLY A 271 -18.45 -26.03 8.68
C GLY A 271 -18.39 -25.15 7.41
N THR A 272 -18.23 -25.80 6.26
CA THR A 272 -18.35 -25.08 4.98
C THR A 272 -19.78 -24.58 4.80
N PRO A 273 -20.01 -23.25 4.75
CA PRO A 273 -21.37 -22.71 4.62
C PRO A 273 -22.06 -23.26 3.37
N PRO A 274 -23.38 -23.56 3.42
CA PRO A 274 -24.13 -24.10 2.27
C PRO A 274 -23.97 -23.25 1.00
N VAL A 275 -24.01 -21.94 1.13
CA VAL A 275 -23.83 -21.01 0.01
C VAL A 275 -22.44 -21.12 -0.61
N LEU A 276 -21.39 -21.24 0.20
CA LEU A 276 -20.01 -21.38 -0.29
C LEU A 276 -19.84 -22.67 -1.08
N LYS A 277 -20.43 -23.77 -0.56
CA LYS A 277 -20.44 -25.06 -1.24
C LYS A 277 -21.20 -24.99 -2.57
N ALA A 278 -22.39 -24.42 -2.59
CA ALA A 278 -23.21 -24.27 -3.80
C ALA A 278 -22.49 -23.47 -4.89
N LEU A 279 -21.82 -22.37 -4.53
CA LEU A 279 -21.07 -21.56 -5.47
C LEU A 279 -19.86 -22.31 -6.04
N ILE A 280 -19.12 -23.05 -5.22
CA ILE A 280 -17.96 -23.84 -5.67
C ILE A 280 -18.40 -24.97 -6.59
N ASP A 281 -19.46 -25.72 -6.22
CA ASP A 281 -20.01 -26.82 -7.02
C ASP A 281 -20.51 -26.32 -8.40
N ALA A 282 -20.98 -25.07 -8.47
CA ALA A 282 -21.39 -24.40 -9.71
C ALA A 282 -20.19 -23.81 -10.51
N GLY A 283 -18.97 -23.91 -10.01
CA GLY A 283 -17.79 -23.30 -10.63
C GLY A 283 -17.70 -21.77 -10.50
N HIS A 284 -18.50 -21.19 -9.62
CA HIS A 284 -18.52 -19.76 -9.33
C HIS A 284 -17.47 -19.42 -8.25
N LEU A 285 -16.19 -19.38 -8.66
CA LEU A 285 -15.04 -19.28 -7.75
C LEU A 285 -14.62 -17.84 -7.43
N GLY A 286 -15.51 -16.88 -7.62
CA GLY A 286 -15.24 -15.46 -7.39
C GLY A 286 -14.74 -14.71 -8.62
N GLN A 287 -13.97 -13.66 -8.42
CA GLN A 287 -13.54 -12.72 -9.47
C GLN A 287 -12.81 -13.41 -10.63
N LYS A 288 -11.96 -14.40 -10.32
CA LYS A 288 -11.21 -15.17 -11.33
C LYS A 288 -12.10 -15.98 -12.28
N ALA A 289 -13.25 -16.43 -11.79
CA ALA A 289 -14.27 -17.12 -12.59
C ALA A 289 -15.37 -16.18 -13.10
N LYS A 290 -15.24 -14.87 -12.86
CA LYS A 290 -16.21 -13.82 -13.19
C LYS A 290 -17.59 -13.98 -12.52
N ALA A 291 -17.72 -14.87 -11.57
CA ALA A 291 -18.89 -15.14 -10.76
C ALA A 291 -18.47 -15.72 -9.40
N GLY A 292 -19.13 -15.30 -8.34
CA GLY A 292 -19.00 -15.74 -6.96
C GLY A 292 -20.25 -15.32 -6.20
N PHE A 293 -20.11 -14.73 -5.02
CA PHE A 293 -21.25 -14.08 -4.34
C PHE A 293 -21.86 -12.97 -5.20
N PHE A 294 -21.01 -12.34 -6.01
CA PHE A 294 -21.44 -11.34 -6.98
C PHE A 294 -21.01 -11.70 -8.41
N LYS A 295 -21.80 -11.23 -9.38
CA LYS A 295 -21.55 -11.40 -10.80
C LYS A 295 -21.83 -10.09 -11.52
N LYS A 296 -20.92 -9.68 -12.42
CA LYS A 296 -21.12 -8.50 -13.28
C LYS A 296 -21.64 -8.91 -14.63
N VAL A 297 -22.78 -8.34 -15.05
CA VAL A 297 -23.39 -8.54 -16.37
C VAL A 297 -23.57 -7.17 -17.03
N GLY A 298 -22.74 -6.87 -18.03
CA GLY A 298 -22.72 -5.56 -18.64
C GLY A 298 -22.34 -4.46 -17.64
N ARG A 299 -23.28 -3.56 -17.34
CA ARG A 299 -23.13 -2.51 -16.33
C ARG A 299 -23.69 -2.89 -14.96
N ASP A 300 -24.49 -3.95 -14.89
CA ASP A 300 -25.22 -4.34 -13.70
C ASP A 300 -24.40 -5.32 -12.83
N ILE A 301 -24.57 -5.19 -11.53
CA ILE A 301 -24.03 -6.12 -10.54
C ILE A 301 -25.19 -6.92 -9.99
N LEU A 302 -25.07 -8.24 -10.04
CA LEU A 302 -26.00 -9.19 -9.48
C LEU A 302 -25.39 -9.85 -8.24
N ARG A 303 -26.22 -10.23 -7.27
CA ARG A 303 -25.86 -11.06 -6.11
C ARG A 303 -26.46 -12.46 -6.23
N TYR A 304 -25.75 -13.45 -5.76
CA TYR A 304 -26.27 -14.80 -5.66
C TYR A 304 -27.36 -14.90 -4.58
N GLU A 305 -28.40 -15.68 -4.83
CA GLU A 305 -29.45 -15.98 -3.88
C GLU A 305 -29.54 -17.49 -3.67
N LEU A 306 -29.26 -17.93 -2.44
CA LEU A 306 -29.13 -19.37 -2.16
C LEU A 306 -30.42 -20.14 -2.36
N GLU A 307 -31.57 -19.56 -1.98
CA GLU A 307 -32.87 -20.23 -2.05
C GLU A 307 -33.29 -20.54 -3.49
N SER A 308 -33.12 -19.57 -4.39
CA SER A 308 -33.45 -19.72 -5.81
C SER A 308 -32.33 -20.38 -6.62
N GLY A 309 -31.08 -20.32 -6.15
CA GLY A 309 -29.90 -20.73 -6.90
C GLY A 309 -29.55 -19.80 -8.06
N GLU A 310 -30.13 -18.61 -8.11
CA GLU A 310 -30.00 -17.67 -9.22
C GLU A 310 -29.27 -16.35 -8.80
N TYR A 311 -28.90 -15.57 -9.80
CA TYR A 311 -28.36 -14.24 -9.62
C TYR A 311 -29.46 -13.18 -9.80
N VAL A 312 -29.72 -12.43 -8.73
CA VAL A 312 -30.71 -11.35 -8.68
C VAL A 312 -30.04 -9.98 -8.61
N PRO A 313 -30.72 -8.87 -8.99
CA PRO A 313 -30.12 -7.52 -8.89
C PRO A 313 -29.58 -7.22 -7.52
N ALA A 314 -28.33 -6.72 -7.46
CA ALA A 314 -27.68 -6.23 -6.25
C ALA A 314 -27.78 -4.71 -6.17
N GLY A 315 -27.45 -4.15 -4.99
CA GLY A 315 -27.36 -2.70 -4.77
C GLY A 315 -28.17 -2.22 -3.57
N ALA A 316 -28.79 -3.14 -2.85
CA ALA A 316 -29.41 -2.82 -1.57
C ALA A 316 -28.38 -2.23 -0.61
N LYS A 317 -28.78 -1.25 0.17
CA LYS A 317 -27.96 -0.54 1.14
C LYS A 317 -28.47 -0.78 2.55
N ALA A 318 -27.55 -0.73 3.48
CA ALA A 318 -27.90 -0.73 4.89
C ALA A 318 -28.71 0.51 5.25
N ASP A 319 -29.62 0.35 6.21
CA ASP A 319 -30.41 1.46 6.70
C ASP A 319 -29.51 2.56 7.27
N GLU A 320 -29.83 3.82 6.98
CA GLU A 320 -29.02 4.96 7.38
C GLU A 320 -28.87 5.11 8.90
N VAL A 321 -29.83 4.59 9.67
CA VAL A 321 -29.78 4.62 11.14
C VAL A 321 -28.52 3.92 11.65
N TYR A 322 -28.16 2.77 11.07
CA TYR A 322 -26.96 2.03 11.47
C TYR A 322 -25.68 2.73 11.00
N GLY A 323 -25.71 3.40 9.85
CA GLY A 323 -24.62 4.26 9.41
C GLY A 323 -24.34 5.42 10.40
N ARG A 324 -25.41 5.98 11.03
CA ARG A 324 -25.27 6.98 12.10
C ARG A 324 -24.77 6.37 13.42
N MET A 325 -25.26 5.19 13.79
CA MET A 325 -24.78 4.46 14.99
C MET A 325 -23.29 4.14 14.88
N LEU A 326 -22.82 3.69 13.73
CA LEU A 326 -21.42 3.35 13.49
C LEU A 326 -20.46 4.56 13.55
N LYS A 327 -20.95 5.80 13.43
CA LYS A 327 -20.17 7.02 13.61
C LYS A 327 -20.05 7.50 15.05
N ARG A 328 -20.79 6.87 15.99
CA ARG A 328 -20.71 7.21 17.41
C ARG A 328 -19.40 6.75 18.03
N PRO A 329 -18.99 7.33 19.18
CA PRO A 329 -17.86 6.79 19.94
C PRO A 329 -18.01 5.29 20.22
N ALA A 330 -16.92 4.56 20.26
CA ALA A 330 -16.94 3.09 20.31
C ALA A 330 -17.78 2.53 21.48
N ALA A 331 -17.66 3.11 22.68
CA ALA A 331 -18.40 2.71 23.86
C ALA A 331 -19.92 2.86 23.70
N GLU A 332 -20.38 3.97 23.09
CA GLU A 332 -21.80 4.21 22.80
C GLU A 332 -22.28 3.30 21.66
N ARG A 333 -21.47 3.19 20.60
CA ARG A 333 -21.76 2.40 19.40
C ARG A 333 -22.09 0.94 19.73
N LEU A 334 -21.25 0.27 20.51
CA LEU A 334 -21.45 -1.14 20.82
C LEU A 334 -22.70 -1.37 21.69
N LYS A 335 -22.96 -0.49 22.64
CA LYS A 335 -24.21 -0.54 23.43
C LYS A 335 -25.46 -0.34 22.57
N LEU A 336 -25.43 0.61 21.62
CA LEU A 336 -26.53 0.84 20.69
C LEU A 336 -26.76 -0.35 19.76
N LEU A 337 -25.71 -0.96 19.22
CA LEU A 337 -25.82 -2.13 18.35
C LEU A 337 -26.37 -3.34 19.10
N ARG A 338 -25.89 -3.61 20.33
CA ARG A 338 -26.40 -4.72 21.16
C ARG A 338 -27.89 -4.58 21.47
N ASN A 339 -28.36 -3.37 21.73
CA ASN A 339 -29.74 -3.07 22.09
C ASN A 339 -30.62 -2.71 20.88
N ALA A 340 -30.12 -2.84 19.66
CA ALA A 340 -30.88 -2.55 18.46
C ALA A 340 -32.02 -3.56 18.27
N GLU A 341 -33.21 -3.07 17.94
CA GLU A 341 -34.37 -3.93 17.66
C GLU A 341 -34.31 -4.56 16.25
N GLY A 342 -33.66 -3.88 15.30
CA GLY A 342 -33.58 -4.31 13.91
C GLY A 342 -32.48 -5.32 13.64
N PRO A 343 -32.65 -6.20 12.63
CA PRO A 343 -31.73 -7.31 12.34
C PRO A 343 -30.31 -6.83 11.98
N GLN A 344 -30.16 -5.69 11.28
CA GLN A 344 -28.86 -5.18 10.88
C GLN A 344 -28.00 -4.76 12.08
N GLY A 345 -28.61 -4.15 13.12
CA GLY A 345 -27.90 -3.75 14.35
C GLY A 345 -27.51 -4.98 15.18
N GLN A 346 -28.41 -5.93 15.34
CA GLN A 346 -28.14 -7.19 16.04
C GLN A 346 -27.07 -8.02 15.32
N PHE A 347 -27.11 -8.08 14.00
CA PHE A 347 -26.07 -8.70 13.18
C PHE A 347 -24.69 -8.06 13.43
N LEU A 348 -24.61 -6.72 13.41
CA LEU A 348 -23.32 -6.02 13.65
C LEU A 348 -22.76 -6.34 15.04
N TRP A 349 -23.61 -6.37 16.05
CA TRP A 349 -23.18 -6.75 17.40
C TRP A 349 -22.73 -8.22 17.42
N ALA A 350 -23.47 -9.13 16.80
CA ALA A 350 -23.14 -10.55 16.80
C ALA A 350 -21.76 -10.83 16.18
N ILE A 351 -21.46 -10.24 15.02
CA ILE A 351 -20.13 -10.44 14.37
C ILE A 351 -18.98 -9.82 15.18
N LEU A 352 -19.20 -8.69 15.85
CA LEU A 352 -18.19 -8.07 16.72
C LEU A 352 -17.98 -8.91 17.98
N ARG A 353 -19.05 -9.31 18.67
CA ARG A 353 -19.01 -10.23 19.82
C ARG A 353 -18.24 -11.51 19.48
N ASN A 354 -18.56 -12.15 18.35
CA ASN A 354 -17.90 -13.38 17.92
C ASN A 354 -16.38 -13.16 17.65
N SER A 355 -16.01 -12.02 17.07
CA SER A 355 -14.61 -11.64 16.84
C SER A 355 -13.86 -11.44 18.16
N PHE A 356 -14.43 -10.73 19.12
CA PHE A 356 -13.84 -10.52 20.45
C PHE A 356 -13.68 -11.84 21.21
N HIS A 357 -14.72 -12.64 21.22
CA HIS A 357 -14.74 -13.93 21.90
C HIS A 357 -13.67 -14.87 21.35
N TYR A 358 -13.62 -15.04 20.02
CA TYR A 358 -12.63 -15.90 19.38
C TYR A 358 -11.19 -15.44 19.65
N ALA A 359 -10.92 -14.13 19.50
CA ALA A 359 -9.61 -13.56 19.74
C ALA A 359 -9.14 -13.76 21.19
N ALA A 360 -10.01 -13.55 22.17
CA ALA A 360 -9.67 -13.70 23.58
C ALA A 360 -9.37 -15.16 23.97
N VAL A 361 -10.21 -16.11 23.51
CA VAL A 361 -10.03 -17.53 23.80
C VAL A 361 -8.73 -18.08 23.20
N HIS A 362 -8.36 -17.61 22.00
CA HIS A 362 -7.22 -18.16 21.26
C HIS A 362 -5.92 -17.37 21.42
N LEU A 363 -5.91 -16.18 22.02
CA LEU A 363 -4.71 -15.36 22.11
C LEU A 363 -3.48 -16.14 22.57
N ALA A 364 -3.59 -16.89 23.67
CA ALA A 364 -2.45 -17.62 24.25
C ALA A 364 -1.94 -18.75 23.34
N SER A 365 -2.79 -19.33 22.51
CA SER A 365 -2.42 -20.46 21.63
C SER A 365 -1.79 -20.03 20.30
N ILE A 366 -2.17 -18.86 19.75
CA ILE A 366 -1.78 -18.44 18.39
C ILE A 366 -0.69 -17.38 18.36
N ALA A 367 -0.59 -16.55 19.41
CA ALA A 367 0.32 -15.41 19.47
C ALA A 367 1.00 -15.30 20.84
N ASP A 368 2.06 -14.51 20.92
CA ASP A 368 2.66 -14.15 22.19
C ASP A 368 1.92 -12.99 22.84
N THR A 369 1.54 -11.99 22.06
CA THR A 369 0.89 -10.78 22.55
C THR A 369 -0.37 -10.41 21.78
N ALA A 370 -1.26 -9.65 22.43
CA ALA A 370 -2.44 -9.07 21.78
C ALA A 370 -2.07 -8.17 20.57
N ARG A 371 -0.87 -7.56 20.59
CA ARG A 371 -0.35 -6.78 19.47
C ARG A 371 -0.23 -7.59 18.20
N ASP A 372 0.30 -8.80 18.30
CA ASP A 372 0.51 -9.66 17.13
C ASP A 372 -0.83 -9.98 16.46
N VAL A 373 -1.89 -10.17 17.24
CA VAL A 373 -3.25 -10.38 16.72
C VAL A 373 -3.78 -9.11 16.04
N ASP A 374 -3.74 -7.97 16.70
CA ASP A 374 -4.31 -6.74 16.15
C ASP A 374 -3.54 -6.26 14.92
N GLN A 375 -2.21 -6.34 14.91
CA GLN A 375 -1.41 -6.02 13.74
C GLN A 375 -1.64 -7.00 12.59
N ALA A 376 -1.79 -8.30 12.87
CA ALA A 376 -2.13 -9.29 11.86
C ALA A 376 -3.46 -8.97 11.16
N MET A 377 -4.47 -8.53 11.91
CA MET A 377 -5.76 -8.14 11.34
C MET A 377 -5.69 -6.79 10.59
N ARG A 378 -4.92 -5.84 11.08
CA ARG A 378 -4.71 -4.55 10.38
C ARG A 378 -3.98 -4.73 9.06
N TRP A 379 -2.86 -5.44 9.05
CA TRP A 379 -1.98 -5.60 7.89
C TRP A 379 -2.39 -6.72 6.93
N GLY A 380 -3.06 -7.77 7.45
CA GLY A 380 -3.50 -8.92 6.65
C GLY A 380 -4.93 -8.84 6.13
N PHE A 381 -5.81 -8.14 6.86
CA PHE A 381 -7.23 -8.00 6.49
C PHE A 381 -7.68 -6.55 6.26
N GLY A 382 -6.75 -5.58 6.30
CA GLY A 382 -7.03 -4.18 6.03
C GLY A 382 -7.98 -3.53 7.04
N MET A 383 -8.00 -3.99 8.27
CA MET A 383 -8.79 -3.41 9.36
C MET A 383 -8.11 -2.14 9.89
N LYS A 384 -8.89 -1.12 10.20
CA LYS A 384 -8.37 0.09 10.87
C LYS A 384 -7.91 -0.20 12.30
N GLN A 385 -8.64 -1.06 12.98
CA GLN A 385 -8.39 -1.52 14.34
C GLN A 385 -8.53 -3.03 14.36
N GLY A 386 -7.65 -3.69 15.09
CA GLY A 386 -7.81 -5.10 15.41
C GLY A 386 -8.93 -5.33 16.44
N PRO A 387 -9.27 -6.60 16.69
CA PRO A 387 -10.37 -6.94 17.61
C PRO A 387 -10.14 -6.40 19.03
N PHE A 388 -8.93 -6.47 19.54
CA PHE A 388 -8.64 -6.00 20.90
C PHE A 388 -8.60 -4.47 21.00
N GLU A 389 -8.08 -3.76 19.99
CA GLU A 389 -8.12 -2.30 19.95
C GLU A 389 -9.56 -1.78 20.00
N LEU A 390 -10.44 -2.37 19.15
CA LEU A 390 -11.84 -1.97 19.11
C LEU A 390 -12.55 -2.28 20.44
N TRP A 391 -12.25 -3.41 21.03
CA TRP A 391 -12.79 -3.79 22.34
C TRP A 391 -12.33 -2.81 23.43
N GLN A 392 -11.03 -2.51 23.49
CA GLN A 392 -10.45 -1.59 24.46
C GLN A 392 -11.01 -0.17 24.31
N GLU A 393 -11.15 0.34 23.08
CA GLU A 393 -11.75 1.65 22.80
C GLU A 393 -13.21 1.73 23.28
N ALA A 394 -13.94 0.64 23.19
CA ALA A 394 -15.34 0.58 23.59
C ALA A 394 -15.56 0.41 25.11
N GLY A 395 -14.50 0.24 25.89
CA GLY A 395 -14.57 0.02 27.32
C GLY A 395 -14.48 -1.46 27.69
N TRP A 396 -13.28 -1.87 28.10
CA TRP A 396 -12.87 -3.26 28.23
C TRP A 396 -13.84 -4.12 29.07
N LEU A 397 -14.08 -3.76 30.34
CA LEU A 397 -14.89 -4.56 31.26
C LEU A 397 -16.40 -4.56 30.90
N ASP A 398 -16.89 -3.43 30.42
CA ASP A 398 -18.30 -3.35 29.99
C ASP A 398 -18.57 -4.28 28.80
N VAL A 399 -17.69 -4.27 27.80
CA VAL A 399 -17.81 -5.16 26.64
C VAL A 399 -17.59 -6.61 27.06
N ALA A 400 -16.61 -6.90 27.93
CA ALA A 400 -16.39 -8.25 28.45
C ALA A 400 -17.65 -8.83 29.11
N LYS A 401 -18.33 -8.05 29.96
CA LYS A 401 -19.62 -8.45 30.57
C LYS A 401 -20.69 -8.72 29.53
N MET A 402 -20.84 -7.80 28.55
CA MET A 402 -21.83 -7.99 27.47
C MET A 402 -21.57 -9.26 26.66
N VAL A 403 -20.31 -9.57 26.35
CA VAL A 403 -19.92 -10.80 25.63
C VAL A 403 -20.21 -12.03 26.49
N GLN A 404 -19.82 -12.02 27.78
CA GLN A 404 -20.06 -13.16 28.67
C GLN A 404 -21.53 -13.42 28.89
N GLU A 405 -22.36 -12.39 29.10
CA GLU A 405 -23.82 -12.52 29.20
C GLU A 405 -24.41 -13.17 27.94
N ASP A 406 -23.91 -12.83 26.77
CA ASP A 406 -24.39 -13.46 25.52
C ASP A 406 -23.89 -14.91 25.38
N ILE A 407 -22.71 -15.26 25.90
CA ILE A 407 -22.21 -16.64 25.96
C ILE A 407 -23.11 -17.44 26.88
N ASP A 408 -23.39 -16.95 28.08
CA ASP A 408 -24.24 -17.61 29.09
C ASP A 408 -25.66 -17.77 28.59
N ALA A 409 -26.15 -16.83 27.78
CA ALA A 409 -27.49 -16.89 27.16
C ALA A 409 -27.52 -17.78 25.89
N GLY A 410 -26.42 -18.40 25.51
CA GLY A 410 -26.33 -19.28 24.34
C GLY A 410 -26.45 -18.55 22.99
N LYS A 411 -26.18 -17.24 22.95
CA LYS A 411 -26.20 -16.43 21.71
C LYS A 411 -24.88 -16.44 20.96
N ALA A 412 -23.79 -16.82 21.62
CA ALA A 412 -22.44 -16.88 21.02
C ALA A 412 -22.24 -18.20 20.24
N LEU A 413 -21.30 -18.23 19.32
CA LEU A 413 -20.95 -19.40 18.51
C LEU A 413 -20.32 -20.53 19.32
N SER A 414 -19.76 -20.22 20.48
CA SER A 414 -19.18 -21.19 21.41
C SER A 414 -19.64 -20.93 22.84
N LYS A 415 -19.69 -21.99 23.63
CA LYS A 415 -20.00 -21.91 25.07
C LYS A 415 -18.76 -21.70 25.93
N ALA A 416 -17.58 -21.65 25.34
CA ALA A 416 -16.34 -21.39 26.07
C ALA A 416 -16.42 -20.02 26.77
N PRO A 417 -16.17 -19.94 28.09
CA PRO A 417 -16.17 -18.65 28.77
C PRO A 417 -15.01 -17.81 28.31
N LEU A 418 -15.12 -16.49 28.45
CA LEU A 418 -13.97 -15.62 28.31
C LEU A 418 -12.87 -16.01 29.33
N PRO A 419 -11.59 -15.96 28.95
CA PRO A 419 -10.49 -16.27 29.88
C PRO A 419 -10.47 -15.37 31.11
N ASP A 420 -10.02 -15.90 32.26
CA ASP A 420 -9.98 -15.19 33.53
C ASP A 420 -9.21 -13.86 33.47
N TRP A 421 -8.14 -13.81 32.67
CA TRP A 421 -7.34 -12.59 32.52
C TRP A 421 -8.12 -11.41 31.93
N VAL A 422 -9.27 -11.65 31.32
CA VAL A 422 -10.15 -10.59 30.78
C VAL A 422 -10.81 -9.79 31.92
N PHE A 423 -11.15 -10.48 33.03
CA PHE A 423 -11.93 -9.91 34.15
C PHE A 423 -11.09 -9.58 35.38
N LYS A 424 -9.88 -10.11 35.46
CA LYS A 424 -9.04 -10.04 36.68
C LYS A 424 -7.60 -9.66 36.35
N GLY A 425 -6.92 -9.06 37.33
CA GLY A 425 -5.51 -8.74 37.24
C GLY A 425 -5.18 -7.59 36.30
N PRO A 426 -3.96 -7.57 35.73
CA PRO A 426 -3.42 -6.38 35.08
C PRO A 426 -4.28 -5.82 33.95
N VAL A 427 -4.91 -6.67 33.13
CA VAL A 427 -5.73 -6.23 31.99
C VAL A 427 -7.01 -5.54 32.47
N ALA A 428 -7.68 -6.11 33.49
CA ALA A 428 -8.87 -5.49 34.06
C ALA A 428 -8.56 -4.15 34.74
N GLU A 429 -7.43 -4.08 35.46
CA GLU A 429 -6.95 -2.88 36.15
C GLU A 429 -6.54 -1.78 35.15
N ALA A 430 -5.87 -2.14 34.05
CA ALA A 430 -5.47 -1.22 32.98
C ALA A 430 -6.63 -0.80 32.06
N GLY A 431 -7.74 -1.55 32.09
CA GLY A 431 -8.87 -1.34 31.19
C GLY A 431 -8.58 -1.71 29.73
N GLY A 432 -7.64 -2.64 29.49
CA GLY A 432 -7.33 -3.11 28.15
C GLY A 432 -6.03 -3.90 28.04
N VAL A 433 -5.76 -4.40 26.86
CA VAL A 433 -4.60 -5.26 26.54
C VAL A 433 -3.41 -4.49 25.98
N HIS A 434 -3.58 -3.22 25.59
CA HIS A 434 -2.51 -2.34 25.11
C HIS A 434 -2.34 -1.18 26.07
N THR A 435 -1.13 -0.98 26.53
CA THR A 435 -0.76 0.06 27.49
C THR A 435 0.55 0.73 27.07
N ALA A 436 0.95 1.77 27.79
CA ALA A 436 2.23 2.41 27.60
C ALA A 436 3.44 1.48 27.89
N GLN A 437 3.25 0.43 28.69
CA GLN A 437 4.29 -0.55 28.98
C GLN A 437 4.39 -1.64 27.89
N GLY A 438 3.36 -1.80 27.07
CA GLY A 438 3.31 -2.80 26.03
C GLY A 438 1.95 -3.47 25.88
N SER A 439 1.93 -4.62 25.23
CA SER A 439 0.72 -5.40 24.98
C SER A 439 0.68 -6.68 25.82
N TRP A 440 -0.52 -7.09 26.18
CA TRP A 440 -0.74 -8.25 27.05
C TRP A 440 -0.18 -9.53 26.47
N ASN A 441 0.64 -10.22 27.23
CA ASN A 441 1.10 -11.58 26.99
C ASN A 441 0.43 -12.52 28.00
N PRO A 442 -0.58 -13.30 27.59
CA PRO A 442 -1.33 -14.15 28.51
C PRO A 442 -0.50 -15.33 29.05
N SER A 443 0.50 -15.80 28.32
CA SER A 443 1.36 -16.90 28.75
C SER A 443 2.33 -16.48 29.86
N LYS A 444 2.77 -15.21 29.85
CA LYS A 444 3.68 -14.64 30.87
C LYS A 444 2.94 -13.89 31.98
N GLY A 445 1.67 -13.51 31.73
CA GLY A 445 0.88 -12.72 32.68
C GLY A 445 1.36 -11.27 32.85
N VAL A 446 1.96 -10.68 31.81
CA VAL A 446 2.51 -9.31 31.84
C VAL A 446 2.23 -8.55 30.55
N PHE A 447 2.33 -7.21 30.62
CA PHE A 447 2.43 -6.38 29.41
C PHE A 447 3.85 -6.46 28.87
N GLU A 448 3.99 -6.84 27.63
CA GLU A 448 5.29 -7.00 26.97
C GLU A 448 5.53 -5.87 25.97
N ALA A 449 6.66 -5.22 26.09
CA ALA A 449 7.06 -4.14 25.21
C ALA A 449 7.25 -4.62 23.76
N ARG A 450 7.11 -3.72 22.80
CA ARG A 450 7.44 -4.00 21.40
C ARG A 450 8.89 -4.47 21.28
N ARG A 451 9.15 -5.45 20.40
CA ARG A 451 10.52 -5.90 20.12
C ARG A 451 11.40 -4.73 19.67
N SER A 452 12.56 -4.65 20.26
CA SER A 452 13.53 -3.56 20.02
C SER A 452 14.67 -4.05 19.12
N LEU A 453 14.34 -4.41 17.85
CA LEU A 453 15.36 -4.71 16.86
C LEU A 453 15.94 -3.41 16.29
N PRO A 454 17.25 -3.40 15.90
CA PRO A 454 17.88 -2.22 15.31
C PRO A 454 17.16 -1.65 14.09
N VAL A 455 16.48 -2.49 13.32
CA VAL A 455 15.68 -2.10 12.16
C VAL A 455 14.57 -1.09 12.51
N TYR A 456 13.96 -1.23 13.69
CA TYR A 456 12.89 -0.34 14.15
C TYR A 456 13.39 1.05 14.57
N GLY A 457 14.69 1.22 14.84
CA GLY A 457 15.29 2.54 15.05
C GLY A 457 15.26 3.45 13.82
N ARG A 458 14.95 2.90 12.63
CA ARG A 458 14.76 3.66 11.38
C ARG A 458 13.35 4.23 11.24
N GLN A 459 12.41 3.78 12.07
CA GLN A 459 11.00 4.21 12.07
C GLN A 459 10.81 5.28 13.14
N HIS A 460 10.98 6.56 12.77
CA HIS A 460 10.81 7.67 13.72
C HIS A 460 9.38 7.73 14.28
N PHE A 461 8.40 7.43 13.45
CA PHE A 461 6.97 7.43 13.79
C PHE A 461 6.31 6.12 13.36
N PRO A 462 6.55 5.02 14.10
CA PRO A 462 5.94 3.74 13.79
C PRO A 462 4.43 3.80 14.02
N GLU A 463 3.69 2.96 13.31
CA GLU A 463 2.28 2.77 13.54
C GLU A 463 2.03 2.23 14.96
N LEU A 464 1.28 2.96 15.77
CA LEU A 464 0.96 2.60 17.15
C LEU A 464 -0.44 1.99 17.23
N LEU A 465 -0.61 1.04 18.14
CA LEU A 465 -1.92 0.55 18.55
C LEU A 465 -2.51 1.46 19.63
N LEU A 466 -3.83 1.39 19.80
CA LEU A 466 -4.52 2.14 20.86
C LEU A 466 -3.94 1.81 22.24
N GLY A 467 -3.57 2.82 22.99
CA GLY A 467 -2.98 2.67 24.34
C GLY A 467 -1.46 2.54 24.36
N GLU A 468 -0.80 2.29 23.24
CA GLU A 468 0.66 2.27 23.18
C GLU A 468 1.26 3.65 23.30
N ALA A 469 2.42 3.71 23.98
CA ALA A 469 3.25 4.91 24.01
C ALA A 469 4.24 4.90 22.85
N GLY A 470 4.43 6.06 22.26
CA GLY A 470 5.42 6.26 21.18
C GLY A 470 5.45 7.69 20.68
N PRO A 471 6.43 8.04 19.87
CA PRO A 471 6.55 9.37 19.32
C PRO A 471 5.39 9.66 18.36
N LYS A 472 4.80 10.85 18.51
CA LYS A 472 3.80 11.39 17.59
C LYS A 472 4.42 12.56 16.85
N PHE A 473 4.30 12.57 15.53
CA PHE A 473 4.98 13.59 14.72
C PHE A 473 4.47 15.01 15.00
N GLU A 474 3.20 15.16 15.41
CA GLU A 474 2.58 16.46 15.72
C GLU A 474 3.26 17.16 16.91
N THR A 475 3.84 16.40 17.83
CA THR A 475 4.46 16.91 19.06
C THR A 475 5.96 16.60 19.18
N ALA A 476 6.50 15.85 18.21
CA ALA A 476 7.90 15.46 18.22
C ALA A 476 8.83 16.58 17.74
N GLY A 477 10.08 16.51 18.17
CA GLY A 477 11.12 17.44 17.77
C GLY A 477 10.92 18.86 18.31
N THR A 478 11.63 19.81 17.71
CA THR A 478 11.52 21.24 18.02
C THR A 478 10.85 21.96 16.87
N THR A 479 9.67 22.54 17.11
CA THR A 479 9.00 23.42 16.15
C THR A 479 9.70 24.76 16.13
N ILE A 480 10.08 25.23 14.95
CA ILE A 480 10.75 26.49 14.71
C ILE A 480 9.70 27.53 14.29
N GLU A 481 8.90 27.21 13.29
CA GLU A 481 7.77 28.04 12.83
C GLU A 481 6.56 27.16 12.55
N GLU A 482 5.39 27.67 12.79
CA GLU A 482 4.14 26.96 12.51
C GLU A 482 2.98 27.94 12.28
N ASN A 483 2.18 27.64 11.25
CA ASN A 483 0.90 28.29 11.00
C ASN A 483 -0.16 27.23 10.63
N ASP A 484 -1.31 27.65 10.14
CA ASP A 484 -2.38 26.72 9.76
C ASP A 484 -2.05 25.88 8.52
N ALA A 485 -1.12 26.33 7.68
CA ALA A 485 -0.79 25.70 6.41
C ALA A 485 0.45 24.78 6.48
N ILE A 486 1.43 25.10 7.32
CA ILE A 486 2.71 24.41 7.36
C ILE A 486 3.33 24.47 8.75
N ARG A 487 4.04 23.39 9.13
CA ARG A 487 4.91 23.33 10.31
C ARG A 487 6.35 23.12 9.84
N VAL A 488 7.27 24.00 10.27
CA VAL A 488 8.71 23.89 10.08
C VAL A 488 9.34 23.52 11.39
N TRP A 489 10.04 22.39 11.43
CA TRP A 489 10.54 21.79 12.67
C TRP A 489 11.80 20.94 12.41
N THR A 490 12.43 20.45 13.47
CA THR A 490 13.61 19.59 13.38
C THR A 490 13.57 18.48 14.43
N LEU A 491 14.09 17.28 14.09
CA LEU A 491 14.24 16.16 15.03
C LEU A 491 15.57 16.23 15.79
N ASP A 492 16.63 16.57 15.13
CA ASP A 492 18.02 16.44 15.59
C ASP A 492 18.79 17.78 15.59
N GLY A 493 18.17 18.87 15.19
CA GLY A 493 18.81 20.18 15.09
C GLY A 493 19.72 20.36 13.87
N GLU A 494 19.86 19.37 12.99
CA GLU A 494 20.75 19.44 11.83
C GLU A 494 19.99 19.63 10.52
N VAL A 495 18.80 19.03 10.38
CA VAL A 495 17.97 19.10 9.16
C VAL A 495 16.60 19.65 9.51
N LEU A 496 16.10 20.61 8.73
CA LEU A 496 14.74 21.09 8.84
C LEU A 496 13.75 20.12 8.18
N ILE A 497 12.55 20.06 8.69
CA ILE A 497 11.43 19.31 8.13
C ILE A 497 10.28 20.30 7.93
N ALA A 498 9.75 20.37 6.72
CA ALA A 498 8.55 21.14 6.37
C ALA A 498 7.38 20.16 6.19
N SER A 499 6.39 20.25 7.06
CA SER A 499 5.18 19.42 7.05
C SER A 499 3.97 20.25 6.65
N ILE A 500 3.39 19.94 5.49
CA ILE A 500 2.18 20.62 5.01
C ILE A 500 0.99 20.13 5.82
N LYS A 501 0.15 21.06 6.31
CA LYS A 501 -0.99 20.79 7.21
C LYS A 501 -2.36 20.95 6.52
N THR A 502 -2.39 21.52 5.33
CA THR A 502 -3.63 21.69 4.56
C THR A 502 -4.29 20.36 4.25
N LYS A 503 -5.60 20.38 4.01
CA LYS A 503 -6.34 19.16 3.65
C LYS A 503 -5.76 18.52 2.39
N MET A 504 -5.47 17.21 2.45
CA MET A 504 -4.80 16.47 1.37
C MET A 504 -3.42 17.03 1.01
N HIS A 505 -2.82 17.80 1.89
CA HIS A 505 -1.57 18.53 1.69
C HIS A 505 -1.58 19.35 0.40
N ALA A 506 -2.73 20.00 0.12
CA ALA A 506 -2.88 20.87 -1.04
C ALA A 506 -1.97 22.11 -0.89
N ILE A 507 -1.37 22.51 -2.01
CA ILE A 507 -0.42 23.62 -2.05
C ILE A 507 -1.20 24.91 -2.22
N SER A 508 -1.26 25.73 -1.15
CA SER A 508 -1.82 27.07 -1.13
C SER A 508 -0.72 28.14 -1.16
N PRO A 509 -1.05 29.41 -1.36
CA PRO A 509 -0.08 30.50 -1.21
C PRO A 509 0.65 30.47 0.13
N ASP A 510 -0.07 30.23 1.23
CA ASP A 510 0.53 30.14 2.58
C ASP A 510 1.53 28.98 2.71
N VAL A 511 1.28 27.85 2.03
CA VAL A 511 2.25 26.74 1.94
C VAL A 511 3.49 27.20 1.17
N CYS A 512 3.32 27.91 0.07
CA CYS A 512 4.44 28.45 -0.70
C CYS A 512 5.29 29.43 0.12
N GLU A 513 4.66 30.36 0.84
CA GLU A 513 5.35 31.31 1.74
C GLU A 513 6.14 30.55 2.82
N GLY A 514 5.52 29.56 3.46
CA GLY A 514 6.20 28.75 4.48
C GLY A 514 7.36 27.93 3.93
N LEU A 515 7.25 27.39 2.71
CA LEU A 515 8.37 26.69 2.05
C LEU A 515 9.51 27.64 1.72
N MET A 516 9.21 28.84 1.22
CA MET A 516 10.22 29.86 0.93
C MET A 516 10.98 30.26 2.20
N ALA A 517 10.26 30.55 3.29
CA ALA A 517 10.85 30.87 4.58
C ALA A 517 11.69 29.70 5.14
N ALA A 518 11.21 28.46 5.03
CA ALA A 518 11.94 27.28 5.47
C ALA A 518 13.25 27.08 4.69
N ILE A 519 13.29 27.39 3.39
CA ILE A 519 14.52 27.33 2.59
C ILE A 519 15.50 28.41 3.05
N ASP A 520 15.02 29.65 3.25
CA ASP A 520 15.87 30.75 3.69
C ASP A 520 16.51 30.45 5.05
N LEU A 521 15.75 29.87 5.97
CA LEU A 521 16.25 29.43 7.26
C LEU A 521 17.22 28.25 7.15
N ALA A 522 16.90 27.29 6.28
CA ALA A 522 17.79 26.13 6.08
C ALA A 522 19.14 26.52 5.54
N GLU A 523 19.22 27.51 4.63
CA GLU A 523 20.47 28.04 4.10
C GLU A 523 21.34 28.74 5.15
N GLN A 524 20.74 29.30 6.18
CA GLN A 524 21.43 30.04 7.23
C GLN A 524 21.95 29.14 8.37
N GLU A 525 21.17 28.13 8.77
CA GLU A 525 21.38 27.45 10.05
C GLU A 525 21.40 25.92 9.97
N TYR A 526 20.97 25.30 8.84
CA TYR A 526 20.80 23.86 8.75
C TYR A 526 21.52 23.22 7.56
N GLN A 527 21.64 21.90 7.58
CA GLN A 527 22.30 21.12 6.54
C GLN A 527 21.39 20.84 5.33
N GLY A 528 20.09 21.09 5.45
CA GLY A 528 19.11 20.86 4.40
C GLY A 528 17.68 20.94 4.88
N LEU A 529 16.76 20.78 3.93
CA LEU A 529 15.32 20.78 4.16
C LEU A 529 14.70 19.48 3.64
N VAL A 530 13.88 18.83 4.44
CA VAL A 530 13.06 17.69 4.05
C VAL A 530 11.59 18.11 3.98
N VAL A 531 10.93 17.95 2.84
CA VAL A 531 9.49 18.12 2.71
C VAL A 531 8.84 16.77 2.99
N TRP A 532 8.15 16.65 4.13
CA TRP A 532 7.53 15.43 4.60
C TRP A 532 6.31 15.74 5.47
N SER A 533 5.24 14.96 5.30
CA SER A 533 4.05 14.99 6.16
C SER A 533 3.79 13.62 6.79
N GLY A 534 3.17 13.62 7.98
CA GLY A 534 3.01 12.40 8.79
C GLY A 534 2.08 11.36 8.21
N ASP A 535 1.17 11.77 7.32
CA ASP A 535 0.16 10.93 6.68
C ASP A 535 0.17 11.07 5.15
N GLU A 536 -0.74 10.39 4.49
CA GLU A 536 -0.94 10.44 3.04
C GLU A 536 -2.11 11.36 2.66
N PRO A 537 -1.99 11.97 1.48
CA PRO A 537 -0.99 11.86 0.40
C PRO A 537 0.25 12.72 0.67
N PHE A 538 1.31 12.60 -0.15
CA PHE A 538 2.38 13.60 -0.17
C PHE A 538 1.83 14.98 -0.51
N SER A 539 1.09 15.09 -1.62
CA SER A 539 0.25 16.26 -1.96
C SER A 539 -0.70 15.91 -3.10
N ALA A 540 -1.95 16.36 -2.99
CA ALA A 540 -2.95 16.27 -4.05
C ALA A 540 -2.82 17.37 -5.13
N GLY A 541 -1.87 18.30 -4.98
CA GLY A 541 -1.61 19.40 -5.90
C GLY A 541 -2.09 20.75 -5.41
N ALA A 542 -2.30 21.69 -6.33
CA ALA A 542 -2.73 23.05 -6.02
C ALA A 542 -4.13 23.09 -5.37
N ASP A 543 -4.32 23.99 -4.42
CA ASP A 543 -5.62 24.22 -3.78
C ASP A 543 -6.52 25.08 -4.66
N LEU A 544 -7.21 24.44 -5.60
CA LEU A 544 -8.16 25.14 -6.49
C LEU A 544 -9.32 25.80 -5.73
N GLN A 545 -9.70 25.30 -4.55
CA GLN A 545 -10.75 25.91 -3.74
C GLN A 545 -10.27 27.19 -3.08
N ALA A 546 -9.04 27.23 -2.61
CA ALA A 546 -8.45 28.45 -2.05
C ALA A 546 -8.26 29.57 -3.10
N MET A 547 -8.06 29.21 -4.36
CA MET A 547 -7.89 30.17 -5.46
C MET A 547 -9.23 30.79 -5.92
N LEU A 548 -10.36 30.13 -5.70
CA LEU A 548 -11.66 30.54 -6.23
C LEU A 548 -12.14 31.92 -5.74
N PRO A 549 -12.04 32.29 -4.46
CA PRO A 549 -12.43 33.62 -4.00
C PRO A 549 -11.65 34.75 -4.67
N ALA A 550 -10.35 34.62 -4.82
CA ALA A 550 -9.50 35.58 -5.50
C ALA A 550 -9.87 35.72 -7.00
N PHE A 551 -10.11 34.59 -7.67
CA PHE A 551 -10.59 34.56 -9.05
C PHE A 551 -11.94 35.28 -9.19
N MET A 552 -12.89 35.07 -8.28
CA MET A 552 -14.20 35.73 -8.30
C MET A 552 -14.12 37.24 -8.04
N ALA A 553 -13.17 37.68 -7.22
CA ALA A 553 -13.01 39.07 -6.85
C ALA A 553 -12.22 39.91 -7.88
N VAL A 554 -11.14 39.32 -8.42
CA VAL A 554 -10.15 40.07 -9.24
C VAL A 554 -10.08 39.52 -10.67
N GLY A 555 -10.49 38.25 -10.90
CA GLY A 555 -10.44 37.62 -12.22
C GLY A 555 -9.14 36.86 -12.48
N VAL A 556 -8.78 36.73 -13.75
CA VAL A 556 -7.65 35.89 -14.19
C VAL A 556 -6.32 36.39 -13.66
N SER A 557 -6.13 37.68 -13.44
CA SER A 557 -4.86 38.22 -12.93
C SER A 557 -4.50 37.68 -11.56
N ALA A 558 -5.49 37.42 -10.69
CA ALA A 558 -5.21 36.80 -9.39
C ALA A 558 -4.70 35.33 -9.52
N ILE A 559 -5.18 34.63 -10.53
CA ILE A 559 -4.66 33.28 -10.85
C ILE A 559 -3.26 33.38 -11.44
N GLU A 560 -3.01 34.33 -12.33
CA GLU A 560 -1.68 34.55 -12.91
C GLU A 560 -0.63 34.87 -11.85
N ASP A 561 -0.99 35.68 -10.85
CA ASP A 561 -0.10 36.03 -9.73
C ASP A 561 0.15 34.80 -8.83
N ALA A 562 -0.88 34.02 -8.48
CA ALA A 562 -0.77 32.82 -7.66
C ALA A 562 0.08 31.74 -8.35
N GLU A 563 -0.15 31.48 -9.64
CA GLU A 563 0.66 30.55 -10.43
C GLU A 563 2.11 31.04 -10.55
N GLY A 564 2.32 32.33 -10.77
CA GLY A 564 3.64 32.95 -10.79
C GLY A 564 4.40 32.74 -9.48
N PHE A 565 3.74 32.92 -8.35
CA PHE A 565 4.30 32.70 -7.02
C PHE A 565 4.65 31.22 -6.79
N MET A 566 3.76 30.33 -7.18
CA MET A 566 4.01 28.89 -7.09
C MET A 566 5.19 28.46 -7.97
N GLN A 567 5.31 29.00 -9.19
CA GLN A 567 6.45 28.77 -10.07
C GLN A 567 7.78 29.24 -9.44
N GLN A 568 7.79 30.43 -8.82
CA GLN A 568 8.97 30.94 -8.13
C GLN A 568 9.33 30.08 -6.91
N THR A 569 8.33 29.54 -6.19
CA THR A 569 8.56 28.58 -5.11
C THR A 569 9.25 27.31 -5.63
N MET A 570 8.81 26.76 -6.77
CA MET A 570 9.46 25.58 -7.37
C MET A 570 10.92 25.89 -7.79
N LEU A 571 11.15 27.05 -8.40
CA LEU A 571 12.53 27.47 -8.73
C LEU A 571 13.38 27.68 -7.47
N ARG A 572 12.81 28.21 -6.40
CA ARG A 572 13.51 28.37 -5.13
C ARG A 572 13.94 27.03 -4.51
N LEU A 573 13.08 26.00 -4.58
CA LEU A 573 13.43 24.64 -4.17
C LEU A 573 14.61 24.10 -4.98
N ARG A 574 14.58 24.29 -6.31
CA ARG A 574 15.62 23.77 -7.20
C ARG A 574 16.97 24.44 -7.01
N TYR A 575 16.97 25.74 -6.76
CA TYR A 575 18.16 26.58 -6.69
C TYR A 575 18.55 26.94 -5.25
N ALA A 576 18.02 26.22 -4.26
CA ALA A 576 18.44 26.35 -2.88
C ALA A 576 19.93 25.99 -2.72
N ASN A 577 20.66 26.71 -1.90
CA ASN A 577 22.07 26.46 -1.62
C ASN A 577 22.30 25.29 -0.65
N VAL A 578 21.23 24.78 -0.08
CA VAL A 578 21.20 23.53 0.70
C VAL A 578 20.33 22.50 -0.01
N PRO A 579 20.55 21.19 0.21
CA PRO A 579 19.73 20.19 -0.44
C PRO A 579 18.29 20.24 0.11
N VAL A 580 17.34 20.33 -0.81
CA VAL A 580 15.91 20.12 -0.51
C VAL A 580 15.54 18.71 -0.95
N VAL A 581 15.03 17.90 -0.04
CA VAL A 581 14.66 16.50 -0.27
C VAL A 581 13.16 16.33 -0.08
N SER A 582 12.45 15.89 -1.11
CA SER A 582 11.04 15.49 -0.99
C SER A 582 10.92 14.04 -0.59
N ALA A 583 10.28 13.78 0.55
CA ALA A 583 9.97 12.44 1.06
C ALA A 583 8.55 12.05 0.63
N VAL A 584 8.42 11.40 -0.52
CA VAL A 584 7.15 11.16 -1.22
C VAL A 584 6.52 9.86 -0.77
N ARG A 585 5.25 9.93 -0.29
CA ARG A 585 4.44 8.77 0.08
C ARG A 585 3.02 8.92 -0.46
N GLY A 586 2.45 7.85 -1.00
CA GLY A 586 1.11 7.86 -1.59
C GLY A 586 1.03 8.72 -2.85
N LEU A 587 0.02 9.58 -2.94
CA LEU A 587 -0.20 10.42 -4.12
C LEU A 587 0.70 11.66 -4.10
N ALA A 588 1.32 11.95 -5.24
CA ALA A 588 1.99 13.21 -5.55
C ALA A 588 1.50 13.67 -6.94
N LEU A 589 0.40 14.40 -6.95
CA LEU A 589 -0.35 14.70 -8.16
C LEU A 589 -0.30 16.21 -8.49
N GLY A 590 -0.27 16.54 -9.79
CA GLY A 590 -0.27 17.93 -10.23
C GLY A 590 0.83 18.75 -9.56
N GLY A 591 0.49 19.81 -8.86
CA GLY A 591 1.42 20.63 -8.08
C GLY A 591 2.27 19.83 -7.08
N GLY A 592 1.75 18.72 -6.55
CA GLY A 592 2.52 17.81 -5.70
C GLY A 592 3.61 17.05 -6.48
N CYS A 593 3.36 16.69 -7.72
CA CYS A 593 4.38 16.16 -8.63
C CYS A 593 5.42 17.24 -8.94
N GLU A 594 4.98 18.47 -9.22
CA GLU A 594 5.84 19.62 -9.49
C GLU A 594 6.77 19.92 -8.29
N LEU A 595 6.23 19.96 -7.08
CA LEU A 595 7.02 20.10 -5.84
C LEU A 595 8.10 19.01 -5.73
N ALA A 596 7.75 17.77 -6.00
CA ALA A 596 8.68 16.65 -5.93
C ALA A 596 9.80 16.76 -6.97
N VAL A 597 9.49 17.07 -8.24
CA VAL A 597 10.50 17.09 -9.33
C VAL A 597 11.43 18.29 -9.30
N TYR A 598 11.06 19.35 -8.58
CA TYR A 598 11.91 20.52 -8.36
C TYR A 598 12.83 20.38 -7.13
N SER A 599 12.64 19.38 -6.30
CA SER A 599 13.56 19.07 -5.20
C SER A 599 14.90 18.52 -5.71
N ALA A 600 15.99 18.80 -4.99
CA ALA A 600 17.34 18.31 -5.31
C ALA A 600 17.38 16.77 -5.33
N ARG A 601 16.64 16.13 -4.44
CA ARG A 601 16.50 14.68 -4.33
C ARG A 601 15.08 14.29 -3.93
N ARG A 602 14.62 13.15 -4.45
CA ARG A 602 13.39 12.50 -4.00
C ARG A 602 13.73 11.21 -3.29
N VAL A 603 13.16 11.03 -2.11
CA VAL A 603 13.11 9.76 -1.40
C VAL A 603 11.66 9.30 -1.47
N VAL A 604 11.42 8.19 -2.15
CA VAL A 604 10.07 7.81 -2.61
C VAL A 604 9.70 6.45 -2.05
N HIS A 605 8.58 6.36 -1.35
CA HIS A 605 8.01 5.06 -0.99
C HIS A 605 7.65 4.28 -2.26
N MET A 606 7.92 2.98 -2.28
CA MET A 606 7.75 2.14 -3.47
C MET A 606 6.32 2.21 -4.03
N GLU A 607 5.30 2.23 -3.16
CA GLU A 607 3.89 2.38 -3.53
C GLU A 607 3.48 3.86 -3.53
N SER A 608 4.18 4.69 -4.30
CA SER A 608 3.81 6.08 -4.56
C SER A 608 3.33 6.25 -6.00
N TYR A 609 2.37 7.15 -6.17
CA TYR A 609 1.64 7.39 -7.41
C TYR A 609 1.87 8.84 -7.82
N ILE A 610 2.76 9.05 -8.79
CA ILE A 610 3.28 10.37 -9.16
C ILE A 610 2.87 10.70 -10.58
N GLY A 611 2.33 11.90 -10.83
CA GLY A 611 1.98 12.33 -12.17
C GLY A 611 1.38 13.72 -12.25
N LEU A 612 1.45 14.29 -13.46
CA LEU A 612 0.78 15.54 -13.83
C LEU A 612 -0.62 15.18 -14.32
N VAL A 613 -1.65 15.64 -13.61
CA VAL A 613 -3.05 15.21 -13.81
C VAL A 613 -4.00 16.34 -14.21
N GLU A 614 -3.49 17.51 -14.46
CA GLU A 614 -4.24 18.76 -14.67
C GLU A 614 -5.24 18.66 -15.83
N VAL A 615 -4.93 17.90 -16.87
CA VAL A 615 -5.84 17.64 -18.00
C VAL A 615 -7.16 17.02 -17.54
N GLY A 616 -7.13 16.25 -16.45
CA GLY A 616 -8.32 15.67 -15.83
C GLY A 616 -9.35 16.70 -15.38
N VAL A 617 -8.91 17.91 -15.01
CA VAL A 617 -9.75 19.04 -14.64
C VAL A 617 -9.81 20.13 -15.73
N GLY A 618 -9.25 19.84 -16.92
CA GLY A 618 -9.31 20.74 -18.07
C GLY A 618 -8.22 21.82 -18.11
N LEU A 619 -7.15 21.64 -17.32
CA LEU A 619 -6.02 22.55 -17.21
C LEU A 619 -4.74 21.94 -17.77
N VAL A 620 -3.69 22.72 -17.88
CA VAL A 620 -2.31 22.27 -18.07
C VAL A 620 -1.57 22.34 -16.73
N PRO A 621 -0.47 21.61 -16.53
CA PRO A 621 0.45 21.87 -15.42
C PRO A 621 0.84 23.35 -15.39
N GLY A 622 0.77 24.00 -14.22
CA GLY A 622 0.94 25.44 -14.10
C GLY A 622 2.15 25.88 -13.27
N ALA A 623 2.64 25.01 -12.40
CA ALA A 623 3.71 25.35 -11.46
C ALA A 623 5.13 24.90 -11.93
N GLY A 624 5.32 24.67 -13.22
CA GLY A 624 6.61 24.32 -13.80
C GLY A 624 6.72 22.88 -14.31
N GLY A 625 5.63 22.11 -14.31
CA GLY A 625 5.65 20.72 -14.75
C GLY A 625 6.00 20.56 -16.22
N LEU A 626 5.50 21.43 -17.10
CA LEU A 626 5.85 21.42 -18.53
C LEU A 626 7.28 21.94 -18.76
N THR A 627 7.68 22.93 -18.02
CA THR A 627 9.06 23.46 -18.00
C THR A 627 10.03 22.35 -17.58
N TYR A 628 9.70 21.56 -16.54
CA TYR A 628 10.47 20.39 -16.14
C TYR A 628 10.63 19.38 -17.28
N ILE A 629 9.53 19.05 -17.99
CA ILE A 629 9.55 18.10 -19.12
C ILE A 629 10.50 18.59 -20.21
N ALA A 630 10.37 19.85 -20.63
CA ALA A 630 11.22 20.43 -21.68
C ALA A 630 12.70 20.43 -21.30
N ARG A 631 13.01 20.86 -20.09
CA ARG A 631 14.37 20.86 -19.55
C ARG A 631 14.95 19.46 -19.47
N ARG A 632 14.21 18.49 -18.94
CA ARG A 632 14.66 17.09 -18.85
C ARG A 632 14.90 16.47 -20.22
N ALA A 633 14.05 16.78 -21.20
CA ALA A 633 14.26 16.33 -22.57
C ALA A 633 15.58 16.87 -23.14
N ALA A 634 15.88 18.14 -22.90
CA ALA A 634 17.14 18.75 -23.32
C ALA A 634 18.36 18.12 -22.62
N GLU A 635 18.30 17.91 -21.29
CA GLU A 635 19.34 17.24 -20.51
C GLU A 635 19.62 15.81 -21.01
N ASN A 636 18.57 15.03 -21.31
CA ASN A 636 18.69 13.67 -21.83
C ASN A 636 19.24 13.65 -23.26
N ALA A 637 18.81 14.60 -24.11
CA ALA A 637 19.32 14.73 -25.48
C ALA A 637 20.80 15.11 -25.49
N GLU A 638 21.26 16.00 -24.61
CA GLU A 638 22.67 16.42 -24.51
C GLU A 638 23.60 15.21 -24.29
N THR A 639 23.18 14.23 -23.51
CA THR A 639 23.93 13.02 -23.19
C THR A 639 23.76 11.89 -24.21
N SER A 640 22.78 11.98 -25.11
CA SER A 640 22.51 10.97 -26.13
C SER A 640 23.41 11.11 -27.34
N THR A 641 23.69 9.99 -28.05
CA THR A 641 24.55 9.98 -29.22
C THR A 641 24.03 10.86 -30.37
N GLY A 642 22.71 10.87 -30.58
CA GLY A 642 22.05 11.64 -31.66
C GLY A 642 21.73 13.07 -31.31
N LYS A 643 21.80 13.45 -30.05
CA LYS A 643 21.36 14.75 -29.51
C LYS A 643 19.97 15.18 -29.97
N ASP A 644 19.13 14.21 -30.33
CA ASP A 644 17.75 14.44 -30.75
C ASP A 644 16.86 14.65 -29.52
N LEU A 645 16.24 15.81 -29.45
CA LEU A 645 15.36 16.22 -28.36
C LEU A 645 13.99 15.56 -28.41
N LEU A 646 13.48 15.33 -29.63
CA LEU A 646 12.08 15.01 -29.85
C LEU A 646 11.62 13.67 -29.21
N PRO A 647 12.39 12.58 -29.24
CA PRO A 647 12.01 11.35 -28.56
C PRO A 647 11.76 11.53 -27.08
N PHE A 648 12.70 12.19 -26.36
CA PHE A 648 12.57 12.44 -24.92
C PHE A 648 11.43 13.38 -24.58
N LEU A 649 11.22 14.40 -25.44
CA LEU A 649 10.13 15.35 -25.28
C LEU A 649 8.75 14.69 -25.46
N THR A 650 8.63 13.81 -26.44
CA THR A 650 7.37 13.13 -26.77
C THR A 650 6.92 12.19 -25.65
N GLU A 651 7.84 11.52 -24.96
CA GLU A 651 7.52 10.69 -23.79
C GLU A 651 6.92 11.52 -22.64
N GLY A 652 7.57 12.61 -22.25
CA GLY A 652 7.10 13.52 -21.21
C GLY A 652 5.80 14.22 -21.59
N PHE A 653 5.69 14.70 -22.83
CA PHE A 653 4.47 15.26 -23.39
C PHE A 653 3.29 14.27 -23.29
N THR A 654 3.49 13.03 -23.73
CA THR A 654 2.45 12.00 -23.69
C THR A 654 1.99 11.72 -22.27
N ALA A 655 2.92 11.64 -21.32
CA ALA A 655 2.59 11.44 -19.92
C ALA A 655 1.70 12.56 -19.37
N ALA A 656 2.04 13.83 -19.64
CA ALA A 656 1.27 14.99 -19.19
C ALA A 656 -0.07 15.13 -19.92
N ALA A 657 -0.09 15.02 -21.25
CA ALA A 657 -1.29 15.17 -22.07
C ALA A 657 -2.35 14.08 -21.82
N MET A 658 -1.92 12.89 -21.41
CA MET A 658 -2.81 11.77 -21.06
C MET A 658 -3.07 11.66 -19.56
N ALA A 659 -2.60 12.61 -18.75
CA ALA A 659 -2.69 12.60 -17.29
C ALA A 659 -2.21 11.26 -16.69
N LYS A 660 -1.09 10.74 -17.19
CA LYS A 660 -0.59 9.45 -16.78
C LYS A 660 0.07 9.53 -15.40
N VAL A 661 -0.40 8.68 -14.50
CA VAL A 661 0.15 8.55 -13.15
C VAL A 661 0.93 7.24 -13.07
N GLY A 662 2.14 7.29 -12.55
CA GLY A 662 2.90 6.08 -12.25
C GLY A 662 2.23 5.28 -11.15
N THR A 663 2.07 3.98 -11.34
CA THR A 663 1.43 3.06 -10.38
C THR A 663 2.41 2.48 -9.37
N SER A 664 3.62 3.01 -9.35
CA SER A 664 4.70 2.75 -8.40
C SER A 664 5.80 3.79 -8.58
N ALA A 665 6.70 3.89 -7.59
CA ALA A 665 7.94 4.69 -7.74
C ALA A 665 8.81 4.18 -8.91
N LEU A 666 8.79 2.88 -9.19
CA LEU A 666 9.53 2.28 -10.30
C LEU A 666 8.94 2.71 -11.65
N GLU A 667 7.63 2.70 -11.82
CA GLU A 667 6.99 3.21 -13.04
C GLU A 667 7.15 4.73 -13.15
N SER A 668 7.05 5.46 -12.05
CA SER A 668 7.30 6.91 -12.02
C SER A 668 8.73 7.26 -12.45
N ARG A 669 9.69 6.35 -12.23
CA ARG A 669 11.05 6.47 -12.76
C ARG A 669 11.09 6.36 -14.29
N LYS A 670 10.32 5.45 -14.88
CA LYS A 670 10.16 5.35 -16.34
C LYS A 670 9.51 6.59 -16.94
N LEU A 671 8.54 7.18 -16.22
CA LEU A 671 7.89 8.41 -16.65
C LEU A 671 8.76 9.67 -16.46
N GLY A 672 9.93 9.55 -15.84
CA GLY A 672 10.87 10.64 -15.62
C GLY A 672 10.60 11.51 -14.40
N TYR A 673 9.62 11.17 -13.56
CA TYR A 673 9.31 11.89 -12.31
C TYR A 673 10.24 11.49 -11.15
N VAL A 674 10.75 10.27 -11.16
CA VAL A 674 11.76 9.76 -10.23
C VAL A 674 13.04 9.49 -11.02
N LEU A 675 14.15 10.04 -10.58
CA LEU A 675 15.44 9.90 -11.29
C LEU A 675 16.21 8.66 -10.81
N HIS A 676 17.22 8.25 -11.57
CA HIS A 676 18.11 7.15 -11.16
C HIS A 676 18.91 7.47 -9.89
N SER A 677 19.19 8.74 -9.66
CA SER A 677 19.85 9.23 -8.45
C SER A 677 18.93 9.23 -7.21
N ASP A 678 17.62 9.14 -7.38
CA ASP A 678 16.67 9.17 -6.28
C ASP A 678 16.58 7.81 -5.57
N VAL A 679 16.19 7.83 -4.30
CA VAL A 679 16.09 6.65 -3.45
C VAL A 679 14.65 6.15 -3.40
N ILE A 680 14.46 4.84 -3.65
CA ILE A 680 13.17 4.18 -3.47
C ILE A 680 13.25 3.37 -2.18
N VAL A 681 12.31 3.62 -1.27
CA VAL A 681 12.23 3.01 0.06
C VAL A 681 11.05 2.03 0.09
N PRO A 682 11.29 0.75 0.40
CA PRO A 682 10.22 -0.24 0.47
C PRO A 682 9.27 -0.02 1.66
N HIS A 683 9.77 0.38 2.84
CA HIS A 683 8.97 0.55 4.04
C HIS A 683 8.58 2.02 4.26
N LYS A 684 7.28 2.30 4.30
CA LYS A 684 6.74 3.67 4.41
C LYS A 684 7.23 4.43 5.66
N ASP A 685 7.37 3.75 6.79
CA ASP A 685 7.72 4.40 8.07
C ASP A 685 9.23 4.68 8.20
N GLU A 686 10.06 4.15 7.28
CA GLU A 686 11.48 4.48 7.18
C GLU A 686 11.76 5.69 6.28
N LEU A 687 10.73 6.21 5.61
CA LEU A 687 10.87 7.26 4.59
C LEU A 687 11.56 8.52 5.14
N LEU A 688 11.10 9.02 6.29
CA LEU A 688 11.67 10.22 6.93
C LEU A 688 13.14 10.01 7.35
N PHE A 689 13.44 8.84 7.94
CA PHE A 689 14.81 8.49 8.30
C PHE A 689 15.75 8.54 7.09
N VAL A 690 15.33 7.94 5.98
CA VAL A 690 16.14 7.94 4.75
C VAL A 690 16.25 9.34 4.17
N ALA A 691 15.19 10.13 4.17
CA ALA A 691 15.20 11.49 3.64
C ALA A 691 16.13 12.44 4.42
N ILE A 692 16.12 12.36 5.76
CA ILE A 692 17.05 13.13 6.60
C ILE A 692 18.50 12.73 6.29
N ASN A 693 18.79 11.43 6.20
CA ASN A 693 20.15 10.96 5.91
C ASN A 693 20.60 11.32 4.49
N GLU A 694 19.70 11.33 3.50
CA GLU A 694 20.00 11.81 2.14
C GLU A 694 20.33 13.31 2.14
N ALA A 695 19.59 14.14 2.87
CA ALA A 695 19.89 15.57 3.02
C ALA A 695 21.28 15.78 3.63
N LYS A 696 21.58 15.08 4.73
CA LYS A 696 22.90 15.12 5.37
C LYS A 696 24.03 14.64 4.43
N ALA A 697 23.81 13.53 3.72
CA ALA A 697 24.80 12.98 2.79
C ALA A 697 25.10 13.94 1.64
N LEU A 698 24.09 14.58 1.07
CA LEU A 698 24.27 15.60 0.04
C LEU A 698 25.04 16.81 0.56
N PHE A 699 24.65 17.34 1.72
CA PHE A 699 25.33 18.48 2.34
C PHE A 699 26.79 18.17 2.63
N ASN A 700 27.09 17.05 3.28
CA ASN A 700 28.46 16.62 3.62
C ASN A 700 29.28 16.27 2.36
N GLY A 701 28.61 15.87 1.27
CA GLY A 701 29.22 15.67 -0.05
C GLY A 701 29.53 16.97 -0.80
N GLY A 702 29.28 18.13 -0.19
CA GLY A 702 29.57 19.44 -0.79
C GLY A 702 28.52 19.86 -1.82
N TYR A 703 27.24 19.60 -1.53
CA TYR A 703 26.11 20.00 -2.40
C TYR A 703 26.22 21.44 -2.85
N ARG A 704 25.92 21.65 -4.12
CA ARG A 704 25.74 22.98 -4.73
C ARG A 704 24.48 22.93 -5.60
N ALA A 705 23.71 24.00 -5.59
CA ALA A 705 22.59 24.17 -6.52
C ALA A 705 23.09 24.06 -7.98
N PRO A 706 22.27 23.49 -8.87
CA PRO A 706 22.64 23.45 -10.28
C PRO A 706 22.75 24.87 -10.86
N HIS A 707 23.54 25.04 -11.90
CA HIS A 707 23.60 26.32 -12.61
C HIS A 707 22.29 26.60 -13.34
N LYS A 708 21.84 27.85 -13.32
CA LYS A 708 20.80 28.32 -14.22
C LYS A 708 21.38 28.34 -15.64
N ARG A 709 20.85 27.51 -16.54
CA ARG A 709 21.35 27.35 -17.89
C ARG A 709 20.23 27.66 -18.89
N LEU A 710 20.67 28.11 -20.07
CA LEU A 710 19.85 28.05 -21.26
C LEU A 710 19.90 26.63 -21.83
N PHE A 711 18.78 26.15 -22.36
CA PHE A 711 18.68 24.86 -23.00
C PHE A 711 17.87 24.94 -24.30
N PRO A 712 18.14 24.07 -25.29
CA PRO A 712 17.45 24.10 -26.56
C PRO A 712 16.03 23.57 -26.43
N VAL A 713 15.13 24.12 -27.24
CA VAL A 713 13.75 23.65 -27.39
C VAL A 713 13.49 23.16 -28.81
N ALA A 714 12.45 22.32 -28.99
CA ALA A 714 12.14 21.72 -30.28
C ALA A 714 11.46 22.69 -31.27
N GLY A 715 10.98 23.83 -30.81
CA GLY A 715 10.42 24.91 -31.63
C GLY A 715 9.20 24.49 -32.44
N ARG A 716 8.92 25.23 -33.50
CA ARG A 716 7.78 25.04 -34.40
C ARG A 716 7.73 23.63 -35.04
N ASP A 717 8.86 23.07 -35.40
CA ASP A 717 8.93 21.75 -36.05
C ASP A 717 8.55 20.64 -35.10
N GLY A 718 9.05 20.69 -33.87
CA GLY A 718 8.67 19.75 -32.81
C GLY A 718 7.18 19.84 -32.48
N LYS A 719 6.66 21.07 -32.38
CA LYS A 719 5.23 21.31 -32.16
C LYS A 719 4.38 20.71 -33.30
N ALA A 720 4.74 20.94 -34.54
CA ALA A 720 4.03 20.40 -35.71
C ALA A 720 3.99 18.86 -35.69
N THR A 721 5.11 18.22 -35.34
CA THR A 721 5.20 16.77 -35.25
C THR A 721 4.27 16.22 -34.17
N ILE A 722 4.23 16.83 -32.97
CA ILE A 722 3.34 16.43 -31.88
C ILE A 722 1.88 16.64 -32.26
N LEU A 723 1.55 17.80 -32.85
CA LEU A 723 0.20 18.12 -33.29
C LEU A 723 -0.31 17.12 -34.34
N GLY A 724 0.54 16.67 -35.26
CA GLY A 724 0.18 15.63 -36.25
C GLY A 724 -0.31 14.34 -35.58
N SER A 725 0.35 13.93 -34.50
CA SER A 725 -0.09 12.77 -33.70
C SER A 725 -1.43 13.03 -32.98
N LEU A 726 -1.61 14.24 -32.44
CA LEU A 726 -2.86 14.62 -31.74
C LEU A 726 -4.06 14.67 -32.69
N VAL A 727 -3.88 15.13 -33.94
CA VAL A 727 -4.92 15.10 -34.98
C VAL A 727 -5.43 13.69 -35.19
N ASN A 728 -4.52 12.72 -35.33
CA ASN A 728 -4.88 11.32 -35.48
C ASN A 728 -5.68 10.79 -34.28
N MET A 729 -5.29 11.19 -33.07
CA MET A 729 -6.02 10.76 -31.85
C MET A 729 -7.42 11.37 -31.78
N ARG A 730 -7.56 12.64 -32.13
CA ARG A 730 -8.86 13.33 -32.17
C ARG A 730 -9.76 12.72 -33.22
N ASP A 731 -9.30 12.58 -34.47
CA ASP A 731 -10.07 12.09 -35.59
C ASP A 731 -10.41 10.60 -35.45
N GLY A 732 -9.57 9.85 -34.74
CA GLY A 732 -9.84 8.47 -34.33
C GLY A 732 -10.78 8.33 -33.11
N GLY A 733 -11.22 9.43 -32.51
CA GLY A 733 -12.14 9.42 -31.36
C GLY A 733 -11.51 8.97 -30.03
N PHE A 734 -10.17 8.97 -29.92
CA PHE A 734 -9.46 8.61 -28.71
C PHE A 734 -9.44 9.75 -27.68
N ILE A 735 -9.52 11.01 -28.14
CA ILE A 735 -9.56 12.21 -27.31
C ILE A 735 -10.69 13.13 -27.78
N SER A 736 -11.25 13.92 -26.86
CA SER A 736 -12.25 14.92 -27.18
C SER A 736 -11.62 16.14 -27.86
N GLN A 737 -12.48 17.02 -28.45
CA GLN A 737 -12.01 18.28 -29.02
C GLN A 737 -11.36 19.18 -27.95
N HIS A 738 -11.87 19.13 -26.72
CA HIS A 738 -11.30 19.92 -25.64
C HIS A 738 -9.97 19.31 -25.14
N ASP A 739 -9.86 17.97 -25.07
CA ASP A 739 -8.57 17.31 -24.80
C ASP A 739 -7.52 17.66 -25.86
N PHE A 740 -7.90 17.69 -27.16
CA PHE A 740 -7.02 18.13 -28.24
C PHE A 740 -6.56 19.57 -28.04
N HIS A 741 -7.46 20.48 -27.62
CA HIS A 741 -7.12 21.87 -27.34
C HIS A 741 -6.09 21.99 -26.21
N ILE A 742 -6.35 21.34 -25.07
CA ILE A 742 -5.44 21.32 -23.93
C ILE A 742 -4.08 20.74 -24.30
N ALA A 743 -4.07 19.57 -24.96
CA ALA A 743 -2.84 18.92 -25.41
C ALA A 743 -2.04 19.77 -26.41
N SER A 744 -2.72 20.55 -27.25
CA SER A 744 -2.07 21.50 -28.19
C SER A 744 -1.37 22.66 -27.46
N LEU A 745 -1.95 23.12 -26.34
CA LEU A 745 -1.32 24.11 -25.47
C LEU A 745 -0.10 23.50 -24.76
N ILE A 746 -0.22 22.28 -24.24
CA ILE A 746 0.91 21.55 -23.65
C ILE A 746 2.05 21.43 -24.69
N ALA A 747 1.73 20.98 -25.94
CA ALA A 747 2.71 20.90 -27.00
C ALA A 747 3.40 22.24 -27.27
N GLY A 748 2.63 23.32 -27.29
CA GLY A 748 3.15 24.68 -27.46
C GLY A 748 4.17 25.08 -26.39
N VAL A 749 3.87 24.78 -25.12
CA VAL A 749 4.77 25.12 -24.00
C VAL A 749 6.05 24.27 -24.05
N VAL A 750 5.92 22.94 -24.09
CA VAL A 750 7.09 22.04 -24.00
C VAL A 750 8.04 22.14 -25.18
N THR A 751 7.57 22.68 -26.32
CA THR A 751 8.41 22.94 -27.50
C THR A 751 8.97 24.35 -27.55
N GLY A 752 8.65 25.24 -26.58
CA GLY A 752 9.18 26.58 -26.48
C GLY A 752 8.35 27.65 -27.19
N GLY A 753 7.13 27.35 -27.59
CA GLY A 753 6.26 28.31 -28.26
C GLY A 753 6.56 28.46 -29.75
N ASP A 754 6.41 29.70 -30.26
CA ASP A 754 6.60 30.01 -31.67
C ASP A 754 8.04 30.49 -31.94
N VAL A 755 9.00 29.60 -31.80
CA VAL A 755 10.42 29.81 -32.03
C VAL A 755 10.99 28.75 -32.94
N ASP A 756 12.19 28.98 -33.47
CA ASP A 756 12.90 28.01 -34.34
C ASP A 756 13.45 26.83 -33.49
N PRO A 757 13.58 25.65 -34.11
CA PRO A 757 14.22 24.52 -33.48
C PRO A 757 15.65 24.85 -33.01
N GLY A 758 16.00 24.43 -31.79
CA GLY A 758 17.32 24.72 -31.23
C GLY A 758 17.45 26.10 -30.57
N THR A 759 16.39 26.91 -30.55
CA THR A 759 16.38 28.18 -29.79
C THR A 759 16.68 27.90 -28.33
N LEU A 760 17.62 28.64 -27.77
CA LEU A 760 17.99 28.54 -26.37
C LEU A 760 17.06 29.37 -25.48
N VAL A 761 16.43 28.74 -24.51
CA VAL A 761 15.52 29.37 -23.55
C VAL A 761 15.92 29.03 -22.11
N ASN A 762 15.42 29.80 -21.15
CA ASN A 762 15.53 29.52 -19.73
C ASN A 762 14.18 29.03 -19.16
N GLU A 763 14.19 28.62 -17.90
CA GLU A 763 12.98 28.13 -17.20
C GLU A 763 11.94 29.24 -17.06
N ASP A 764 12.32 30.49 -16.74
CA ASP A 764 11.39 31.61 -16.58
C ASP A 764 10.58 31.91 -17.87
N TYR A 765 11.23 31.78 -19.03
CA TYR A 765 10.55 31.91 -20.32
C TYR A 765 9.48 30.84 -20.51
N LEU A 766 9.81 29.56 -20.26
CA LEU A 766 8.86 28.48 -20.40
C LEU A 766 7.73 28.55 -19.36
N MET A 767 8.05 28.90 -18.12
CA MET A 767 7.05 29.12 -17.07
C MET A 767 6.07 30.25 -17.42
N THR A 768 6.54 31.28 -18.15
CA THR A 768 5.64 32.32 -18.66
C THR A 768 4.66 31.76 -19.69
N LEU A 769 5.12 30.90 -20.63
CA LEU A 769 4.24 30.22 -21.58
C LEU A 769 3.24 29.28 -20.89
N GLU A 770 3.71 28.52 -19.89
CA GLU A 770 2.93 27.60 -19.08
C GLU A 770 1.80 28.33 -18.34
N ARG A 771 2.12 29.43 -17.65
CA ARG A 771 1.16 30.27 -16.93
C ARG A 771 0.12 30.89 -17.88
N ARG A 772 0.53 31.35 -19.05
CA ARG A 772 -0.39 31.90 -20.09
C ARG A 772 -1.35 30.82 -20.58
N ALA A 773 -0.86 29.62 -20.84
CA ALA A 773 -1.70 28.49 -21.24
C ALA A 773 -2.70 28.14 -20.14
N PHE A 774 -2.27 28.05 -18.89
CA PHE A 774 -3.12 27.80 -17.72
C PHE A 774 -4.23 28.87 -17.60
N CYS A 775 -3.89 30.15 -17.61
CA CYS A 775 -4.82 31.25 -17.52
C CYS A 775 -5.80 31.31 -18.70
N SER A 776 -5.41 30.87 -19.89
CA SER A 776 -6.33 30.79 -21.03
C SER A 776 -7.38 29.69 -20.86
N LEU A 777 -7.05 28.63 -20.17
CA LEU A 777 -7.94 27.49 -19.92
C LEU A 777 -8.88 27.72 -18.74
N ILE A 778 -8.45 28.41 -17.67
CA ILE A 778 -9.29 28.60 -16.47
C ILE A 778 -10.61 29.34 -16.79
N VAL A 779 -10.61 30.21 -17.80
CA VAL A 779 -11.81 30.91 -18.27
C VAL A 779 -12.58 30.12 -19.32
N HIS A 780 -12.07 29.01 -19.82
CA HIS A 780 -12.74 28.23 -20.86
C HIS A 780 -13.94 27.46 -20.28
N PRO A 781 -15.16 27.57 -20.89
CA PRO A 781 -16.38 26.98 -20.32
C PRO A 781 -16.26 25.47 -20.02
N LYS A 782 -15.68 24.70 -20.94
CA LYS A 782 -15.49 23.24 -20.76
C LYS A 782 -14.51 22.90 -19.62
N THR A 783 -13.50 23.73 -19.38
CA THR A 783 -12.62 23.61 -18.24
C THR A 783 -13.38 23.86 -16.94
N GLN A 784 -14.20 24.90 -16.90
CA GLN A 784 -15.04 25.18 -15.72
C GLN A 784 -16.01 24.03 -15.42
N GLU A 785 -16.61 23.42 -16.45
CA GLU A 785 -17.42 22.20 -16.27
C GLU A 785 -16.63 21.05 -15.65
N ARG A 786 -15.37 20.83 -16.06
CA ARG A 786 -14.49 19.77 -15.50
C ARG A 786 -14.14 20.05 -14.05
N ILE A 787 -13.76 21.29 -13.73
CA ILE A 787 -13.44 21.71 -12.36
C ILE A 787 -14.66 21.51 -11.44
N LEU A 788 -15.83 22.05 -11.84
CA LEU A 788 -17.06 21.90 -11.06
C LEU A 788 -17.48 20.43 -10.93
N GLY A 789 -17.36 19.65 -11.99
CA GLY A 789 -17.65 18.24 -11.96
C GLY A 789 -16.75 17.48 -10.97
N MET A 790 -15.46 17.77 -10.96
CA MET A 790 -14.51 17.17 -10.00
C MET A 790 -14.83 17.58 -8.56
N LEU A 791 -15.09 18.86 -8.31
CA LEU A 791 -15.43 19.36 -6.97
C LEU A 791 -16.72 18.76 -6.42
N ASN A 792 -17.73 18.59 -7.28
CA ASN A 792 -19.04 18.08 -6.85
C ASN A 792 -19.09 16.55 -6.74
N THR A 793 -18.36 15.83 -7.58
CA THR A 793 -18.51 14.37 -7.72
C THR A 793 -17.26 13.57 -7.35
N GLY A 794 -16.10 14.22 -7.24
CA GLY A 794 -14.79 13.58 -7.09
C GLY A 794 -14.36 12.76 -8.31
N LYS A 795 -15.01 12.96 -9.48
CA LYS A 795 -14.72 12.21 -10.71
C LYS A 795 -14.42 13.16 -11.87
N PRO A 796 -13.44 12.81 -12.75
CA PRO A 796 -13.16 13.59 -13.94
C PRO A 796 -14.37 13.60 -14.89
N VAL A 797 -14.68 14.78 -15.44
CA VAL A 797 -15.63 14.95 -16.52
C VAL A 797 -14.88 14.91 -17.84
N ARG A 798 -15.41 14.21 -18.84
CA ARG A 798 -14.89 14.20 -20.22
C ARG A 798 -15.94 14.87 -21.13
N ASN A 799 -15.57 16.01 -21.74
CA ASN A 799 -16.46 16.87 -22.53
C ASN A 799 -15.81 17.35 -23.83
#